data_1a918b6f8edaea80261da4c2aacc7f3b
#
_entry.id   1a918b6f8edaea80261da4c2aacc7f3b
#
_cell.length_a   1.000
_cell.length_b   1.000
_cell.length_c   1.000
_cell.angle_alpha   90.00
_cell.angle_beta   90.00
_cell.angle_gamma   90.00
#
_symmetry.space_group_name_H-M   'P 1'
#
loop_
_entity.id
_entity.type
_entity.pdbx_description
1 polymer ?
#
loop_
_entity_poly.entity_id
_entity_poly.type
_entity_poly.pdbx_seq_one_letter_code
_entity_poly.pdbx_strand_id
1 'polypeptide(L)'
;MKQIEFLDKNGTFRINNPENYSGLYLPLAGESGLKSSITPLSGGDSKTDQNHFLLEPVSIENLHNNRNTRNFWCRIEGKGCWSACGSSAVQEADRFTQQQEDTILEAGFMWQSVCRTSEKYGMQSEITSFVTVDGNIEIMLVKLTNIGEKEIELTPVAAIPVYGRSADNIRDHRHVTSLLHRIDTREYGVEVTPVLSFDERGHQKNHTTYFVYGSEEDGRAPQEFYPTVEQFIGEGGSYLNPEAVRTEKRGVPSGSRIQGKEAVGGIRFQTMKLKPQETKSYIVLAGLTEKKEQIEKQTAAYRTKEQVEDALSEVKEHWTKKVNVDFETGEKDVDQYLKWICFQPILRRIYGCSFLPYHDYGKGGRGWRDLWQDCLALLIMEPSVVRKMIVDNYGGVRMDGTNATIIGNGKGEFIADRNNITRVWMDHAFWPFVTTRLYIDQTGDLSVLLEKVPYFKDLQSKRGCAHDEKWDSSYGNKQRTEEEEIYFGSVLEHILLQNLCAFYDVGEHNEMRLHGADWNDALDMAWERGESVAFTCAYAGNLKEIAECLRELEQVNGSNRIEMAEEMKYLFAEGDALYESPEQKQRLLSEYTDACLHNISGNTIILPVEQIVKNLEAKAEWMMQNIREHEWIAASKELGWFNGYYDNNGNPVERCRENDVRMMLTGQVFAIMSGTASKEQVAAISKSADTYLFDEKAGGYRLNTDFKEEKFDLGRMFGFAYGEKENGAVFSHMAIMYANALYKRGFAREGYKVLHTLLNAAMKFENSRMYPGLPEYFDNEGRGLYAYLTGAASWYMLTMITEVFGVRGKLGDMVIKPSLMPEEFDPAGNASVKLEFSGKKFELCYHKTECQSTEQNRIRSAVCDGTIPLEQLKTGEVLFKKCQIESLSLNERHKIELILD
;
A
#
# COMPACT_ATOMS: atom_id res chain seq x y z
N MET A 1 31.06 3.10 -6.88
CA MET A 1 30.02 2.93 -7.93
C MET A 1 28.68 2.96 -7.22
N LYS A 2 27.70 3.66 -7.75
CA LYS A 2 26.32 3.56 -7.20
C LYS A 2 25.85 2.12 -7.34
N GLN A 3 25.21 1.58 -6.32
CA GLN A 3 24.72 0.19 -6.31
C GLN A 3 23.51 0.02 -7.24
N ILE A 4 22.64 1.04 -7.28
CA ILE A 4 21.51 1.13 -8.20
C ILE A 4 21.81 2.19 -9.25
N GLU A 5 21.71 1.83 -10.53
CA GLU A 5 21.88 2.70 -11.69
C GLU A 5 20.58 2.77 -12.47
N PHE A 6 19.98 3.96 -12.61
CA PHE A 6 18.83 4.14 -13.50
C PHE A 6 19.26 4.23 -14.96
N LEU A 7 18.58 3.46 -15.81
CA LEU A 7 18.96 3.28 -17.22
C LEU A 7 18.21 4.20 -18.18
N ASP A 8 16.99 4.59 -17.81
CA ASP A 8 16.09 5.39 -18.64
C ASP A 8 15.22 6.34 -17.80
N LYS A 9 14.31 7.05 -18.46
CA LYS A 9 13.34 7.97 -17.81
C LYS A 9 12.07 7.26 -17.30
N ASN A 10 11.98 5.94 -17.42
CA ASN A 10 10.80 5.17 -17.03
C ASN A 10 11.01 4.40 -15.72
N GLY A 11 12.09 4.69 -14.99
CA GLY A 11 12.39 4.05 -13.72
C GLY A 11 13.08 2.69 -13.86
N THR A 12 13.51 2.29 -15.05
CA THR A 12 14.30 1.06 -15.25
C THR A 12 15.64 1.20 -14.55
N PHE A 13 16.00 0.23 -13.71
CA PHE A 13 17.25 0.26 -12.97
C PHE A 13 18.04 -1.03 -13.15
N ARG A 14 19.35 -0.95 -12.86
CA ARG A 14 20.30 -2.05 -12.86
C ARG A 14 20.98 -2.15 -11.50
N ILE A 15 21.25 -3.39 -11.10
CA ILE A 15 22.04 -3.71 -9.91
C ILE A 15 22.94 -4.93 -10.21
N ASN A 16 24.19 -4.89 -9.71
CA ASN A 16 25.14 -5.98 -9.85
C ASN A 16 25.11 -6.91 -8.63
N ASN A 17 25.23 -8.20 -8.87
CA ASN A 17 25.25 -9.26 -7.85
C ASN A 17 24.11 -9.14 -6.80
N PRO A 18 22.83 -8.99 -7.25
CA PRO A 18 21.71 -8.74 -6.36
C PRO A 18 21.41 -9.90 -5.41
N GLU A 19 21.80 -11.13 -5.76
CA GLU A 19 21.66 -12.32 -4.93
C GLU A 19 22.46 -12.29 -3.62
N ASN A 20 23.39 -11.36 -3.47
CA ASN A 20 24.12 -11.13 -2.21
C ASN A 20 23.26 -10.45 -1.13
N TYR A 21 22.04 -10.08 -1.48
CA TYR A 21 21.09 -9.38 -0.58
C TYR A 21 19.81 -10.18 -0.48
N SER A 22 19.65 -10.89 0.61
CA SER A 22 18.56 -11.87 0.82
C SER A 22 17.14 -11.28 0.86
N GLY A 23 17.01 -10.01 1.19
CA GLY A 23 15.70 -9.34 1.28
C GLY A 23 15.20 -8.72 -0.01
N LEU A 24 15.94 -8.83 -1.12
CA LEU A 24 15.52 -8.21 -2.38
C LEU A 24 14.49 -9.07 -3.11
N TYR A 25 13.40 -8.43 -3.48
CA TYR A 25 12.35 -9.03 -4.32
C TYR A 25 11.60 -7.94 -5.09
N LEU A 26 10.93 -8.34 -6.17
CA LEU A 26 10.06 -7.47 -6.95
C LEU A 26 8.64 -8.04 -7.01
N PRO A 27 7.62 -7.18 -7.00
CA PRO A 27 6.25 -7.58 -7.30
C PRO A 27 6.06 -7.75 -8.81
N LEU A 28 5.38 -8.82 -9.20
CA LEU A 28 4.94 -9.07 -10.58
C LEU A 28 3.45 -9.38 -10.56
N ALA A 29 2.65 -8.59 -11.27
CA ALA A 29 1.21 -8.81 -11.34
C ALA A 29 0.60 -8.28 -12.64
N GLY A 30 -0.59 -8.79 -12.96
CA GLY A 30 -1.50 -8.17 -13.92
C GLY A 30 -2.45 -7.18 -13.24
N GLU A 31 -3.35 -6.60 -13.99
CA GLU A 31 -4.42 -5.72 -13.46
C GLU A 31 -5.37 -6.45 -12.51
N SER A 32 -5.52 -7.74 -12.72
CA SER A 32 -6.28 -8.66 -11.87
C SER A 32 -5.64 -10.05 -11.96
N GLY A 33 -6.11 -11.00 -11.15
CA GLY A 33 -5.63 -12.39 -11.23
C GLY A 33 -4.32 -12.60 -10.51
N LEU A 34 -3.31 -13.09 -11.23
CA LEU A 34 -2.05 -13.56 -10.64
C LEU A 34 -1.20 -12.42 -10.06
N LYS A 35 -0.70 -12.67 -8.87
CA LYS A 35 0.17 -11.78 -8.09
C LYS A 35 1.35 -12.58 -7.59
N SER A 36 2.54 -12.17 -7.95
CA SER A 36 3.77 -12.86 -7.60
C SER A 36 4.75 -11.92 -6.91
N SER A 37 5.59 -12.49 -6.08
CA SER A 37 6.85 -11.89 -5.67
C SER A 37 8.00 -12.71 -6.25
N ILE A 38 9.05 -12.06 -6.72
CA ILE A 38 10.18 -12.74 -7.30
C ILE A 38 11.51 -12.17 -6.80
N THR A 39 12.40 -13.06 -6.38
CA THR A 39 13.79 -12.71 -6.00
C THR A 39 14.74 -12.77 -7.20
N PRO A 40 15.97 -12.23 -7.08
CA PRO A 40 17.00 -12.38 -8.12
C PRO A 40 17.34 -13.83 -8.48
N LEU A 41 17.13 -14.77 -7.55
CA LEU A 41 17.30 -16.21 -7.75
C LEU A 41 16.02 -16.91 -8.22
N SER A 42 15.02 -16.15 -8.68
CA SER A 42 13.71 -16.64 -9.13
C SER A 42 12.88 -17.35 -8.05
N GLY A 43 13.19 -17.13 -6.78
CA GLY A 43 12.36 -17.55 -5.64
C GLY A 43 11.17 -16.63 -5.42
N GLY A 44 10.42 -16.84 -4.32
CA GLY A 44 9.23 -16.06 -3.97
C GLY A 44 7.93 -16.87 -4.09
N ASP A 45 6.79 -16.20 -3.99
CA ASP A 45 5.48 -16.83 -4.10
C ASP A 45 4.70 -16.40 -5.35
N SER A 46 3.54 -17.04 -5.58
CA SER A 46 2.62 -16.69 -6.66
C SER A 46 1.21 -17.16 -6.30
N LYS A 47 0.20 -16.30 -6.47
CA LYS A 47 -1.18 -16.55 -6.04
C LYS A 47 -2.18 -15.68 -6.81
N THR A 48 -3.44 -16.01 -6.76
CA THR A 48 -4.54 -15.07 -7.07
C THR A 48 -5.13 -14.43 -5.81
N ASP A 49 -5.24 -15.20 -4.75
CA ASP A 49 -5.78 -14.81 -3.45
C ASP A 49 -5.23 -15.75 -2.34
N GLN A 50 -5.67 -15.58 -1.09
CA GLN A 50 -5.18 -16.36 0.05
C GLN A 50 -5.55 -17.84 0.01
N ASN A 51 -6.53 -18.22 -0.80
CA ASN A 51 -6.97 -19.61 -0.92
C ASN A 51 -6.30 -20.34 -2.09
N HIS A 52 -5.65 -19.61 -3.00
CA HIS A 52 -5.16 -20.18 -4.27
C HIS A 52 -3.72 -19.76 -4.54
N PHE A 53 -2.77 -20.47 -3.94
CA PHE A 53 -1.34 -20.30 -4.20
C PHE A 53 -0.83 -21.30 -5.24
N LEU A 54 -0.24 -20.80 -6.30
CA LEU A 54 0.51 -21.59 -7.29
C LEU A 54 1.84 -22.06 -6.69
N LEU A 55 2.60 -21.15 -6.11
CA LEU A 55 3.79 -21.42 -5.35
C LEU A 55 3.52 -21.23 -3.85
N GLU A 56 4.26 -21.95 -3.02
CA GLU A 56 4.12 -21.90 -1.56
C GLU A 56 4.28 -20.48 -1.02
N PRO A 57 3.43 -20.04 -0.08
CA PRO A 57 3.60 -18.76 0.59
C PRO A 57 4.99 -18.61 1.20
N VAL A 58 5.60 -17.45 1.02
CA VAL A 58 6.88 -17.10 1.65
C VAL A 58 6.75 -15.80 2.44
N SER A 59 7.52 -15.67 3.50
CA SER A 59 7.65 -14.43 4.26
C SER A 59 9.00 -13.76 3.97
N ILE A 60 9.15 -12.51 4.36
CA ILE A 60 10.41 -11.78 4.19
C ILE A 60 11.59 -12.50 4.88
N GLU A 61 11.34 -13.16 6.00
CA GLU A 61 12.35 -13.85 6.80
C GLU A 61 12.87 -15.13 6.09
N ASN A 62 12.08 -15.75 5.22
CA ASN A 62 12.46 -16.97 4.54
C ASN A 62 12.59 -16.84 3.02
N LEU A 63 12.56 -15.62 2.48
CA LEU A 63 12.75 -15.36 1.05
C LEU A 63 14.02 -15.99 0.49
N HIS A 64 15.12 -15.92 1.23
CA HIS A 64 16.44 -16.43 0.84
C HIS A 64 16.57 -17.95 1.03
N ASN A 65 15.66 -18.58 1.73
CA ASN A 65 15.72 -20.00 2.08
C ASN A 65 14.39 -20.70 1.75
N ASN A 66 13.77 -20.34 0.65
CA ASN A 66 12.53 -20.99 0.22
C ASN A 66 12.82 -22.06 -0.85
N ARG A 67 11.92 -23.04 -0.92
CA ARG A 67 11.96 -24.15 -1.87
C ARG A 67 11.23 -23.87 -3.17
N ASN A 68 10.73 -22.65 -3.34
CA ASN A 68 9.82 -22.26 -4.42
C ASN A 68 10.54 -21.57 -5.57
N THR A 69 11.75 -21.95 -5.84
CA THR A 69 12.50 -21.40 -6.97
C THR A 69 11.88 -21.86 -8.27
N ARG A 70 11.59 -20.91 -9.16
CA ARG A 70 11.26 -21.15 -10.54
C ARG A 70 12.55 -21.49 -11.28
N ASN A 71 13.00 -22.74 -11.21
CA ASN A 71 14.33 -23.11 -11.67
C ASN A 71 14.36 -23.58 -13.12
N PHE A 72 15.47 -23.29 -13.77
CA PHE A 72 15.79 -23.77 -15.12
C PHE A 72 17.20 -24.36 -15.12
N TRP A 73 17.30 -25.65 -15.41
CA TRP A 73 18.50 -26.43 -15.36
C TRP A 73 19.07 -26.67 -16.75
N CYS A 74 20.39 -26.69 -16.85
CA CYS A 74 21.12 -27.16 -17.99
C CYS A 74 22.06 -28.30 -17.57
N ARG A 75 21.79 -29.51 -18.05
CA ARG A 75 22.79 -30.55 -17.96
C ARG A 75 23.73 -30.41 -19.20
N ILE A 76 24.98 -30.19 -18.94
CA ILE A 76 26.00 -29.92 -19.95
C ILE A 76 26.93 -31.14 -20.02
N GLU A 77 27.04 -31.72 -21.22
CA GLU A 77 27.89 -32.90 -21.45
C GLU A 77 29.34 -32.64 -21.07
N GLY A 78 29.90 -33.53 -20.26
CA GLY A 78 31.27 -33.40 -19.74
C GLY A 78 31.54 -32.33 -18.69
N LYS A 79 30.53 -31.47 -18.35
CA LYS A 79 30.67 -30.40 -17.35
C LYS A 79 29.72 -30.53 -16.15
N GLY A 80 28.64 -31.30 -16.29
CA GLY A 80 27.64 -31.52 -15.22
C GLY A 80 26.41 -30.61 -15.29
N CYS A 81 25.78 -30.37 -14.15
CA CYS A 81 24.51 -29.64 -14.06
C CYS A 81 24.73 -28.19 -13.59
N TRP A 82 24.10 -27.27 -14.28
CA TRP A 82 24.12 -25.84 -13.98
C TRP A 82 22.71 -25.30 -13.91
N SER A 83 22.39 -24.47 -12.90
CA SER A 83 21.15 -23.75 -12.82
C SER A 83 21.29 -22.37 -13.48
N ALA A 84 20.49 -22.11 -14.50
CA ALA A 84 20.43 -20.81 -15.15
C ALA A 84 19.91 -19.70 -14.20
N CYS A 85 19.12 -20.09 -13.16
CA CYS A 85 18.63 -19.18 -12.11
C CYS A 85 19.62 -18.97 -10.96
N GLY A 86 20.75 -19.70 -10.93
CA GLY A 86 21.69 -19.61 -9.82
C GLY A 86 21.31 -20.39 -8.56
N SER A 87 20.33 -21.28 -8.66
CA SER A 87 19.80 -22.07 -7.55
C SER A 87 20.21 -23.54 -7.67
N SER A 88 21.50 -23.82 -7.49
CA SER A 88 22.06 -25.18 -7.32
C SER A 88 22.92 -25.26 -6.08
N ALA A 89 23.11 -26.48 -5.55
CA ALA A 89 23.97 -26.71 -4.39
C ALA A 89 25.42 -26.20 -4.62
N VAL A 90 25.93 -26.30 -5.85
CA VAL A 90 27.26 -25.79 -6.23
C VAL A 90 27.28 -24.27 -6.18
N GLN A 91 26.33 -23.61 -6.84
CA GLN A 91 26.25 -22.15 -6.86
C GLN A 91 25.99 -21.54 -5.48
N GLU A 92 25.21 -22.24 -4.64
CA GLU A 92 25.01 -21.83 -3.26
C GLU A 92 26.31 -21.92 -2.43
N ALA A 93 27.08 -22.98 -2.62
CA ALA A 93 28.40 -23.13 -1.97
C ALA A 93 29.43 -22.10 -2.47
N ASP A 94 29.34 -21.72 -3.73
CA ASP A 94 30.27 -20.77 -4.37
C ASP A 94 29.93 -19.30 -4.02
N ARG A 95 28.74 -19.02 -3.48
CA ARG A 95 28.31 -17.66 -3.10
C ARG A 95 29.26 -17.03 -2.10
N PHE A 96 29.56 -15.74 -2.26
CA PHE A 96 30.54 -14.98 -1.47
C PHE A 96 32.00 -15.45 -1.61
N THR A 97 32.30 -16.35 -2.55
CA THR A 97 33.64 -16.78 -2.87
C THR A 97 34.12 -16.18 -4.20
N GLN A 98 35.38 -16.45 -4.57
CA GLN A 98 35.90 -16.02 -5.86
C GLN A 98 35.34 -16.83 -7.05
N GLN A 99 34.60 -17.91 -6.78
CA GLN A 99 33.93 -18.73 -7.78
C GLN A 99 32.46 -18.29 -8.00
N GLN A 100 31.97 -17.29 -7.26
CA GLN A 100 30.66 -16.76 -7.48
C GLN A 100 30.52 -16.24 -8.92
N GLU A 101 29.43 -16.62 -9.57
CA GLU A 101 29.08 -16.15 -10.90
C GLU A 101 28.71 -14.68 -10.92
N ASP A 102 29.09 -13.96 -11.97
CA ASP A 102 28.67 -12.57 -12.15
C ASP A 102 27.20 -12.51 -12.56
N THR A 103 26.45 -11.66 -11.87
CA THR A 103 25.03 -11.46 -12.14
C THR A 103 24.69 -9.98 -12.27
N ILE A 104 23.81 -9.67 -13.21
CA ILE A 104 23.26 -8.34 -13.44
C ILE A 104 21.74 -8.48 -13.47
N LEU A 105 21.05 -7.71 -12.63
CA LEU A 105 19.60 -7.58 -12.68
C LEU A 105 19.24 -6.24 -13.30
N GLU A 106 18.33 -6.27 -14.27
CA GLU A 106 17.59 -5.10 -14.76
C GLU A 106 16.11 -5.27 -14.43
N ALA A 107 15.48 -4.21 -13.93
CA ALA A 107 14.08 -4.27 -13.56
C ALA A 107 13.37 -2.95 -13.81
N GLY A 108 12.09 -3.06 -14.06
CA GLY A 108 11.14 -1.97 -14.16
C GLY A 108 9.79 -2.38 -13.58
N PHE A 109 8.76 -1.62 -13.85
CA PHE A 109 7.45 -1.88 -13.29
C PHE A 109 6.88 -3.22 -13.78
N MET A 110 6.71 -4.16 -12.83
CA MET A 110 6.14 -5.51 -13.04
C MET A 110 6.95 -6.44 -13.95
N TRP A 111 8.26 -6.21 -14.10
CA TRP A 111 9.15 -7.12 -14.79
C TRP A 111 10.56 -7.06 -14.23
N GLN A 112 11.30 -8.19 -14.33
CA GLN A 112 12.74 -8.23 -14.09
C GLN A 112 13.44 -9.12 -15.12
N SER A 113 14.70 -8.85 -15.39
CA SER A 113 15.59 -9.68 -16.17
C SER A 113 16.89 -9.88 -15.40
N VAL A 114 17.32 -11.13 -15.24
CA VAL A 114 18.58 -11.48 -14.57
C VAL A 114 19.51 -12.13 -15.59
N CYS A 115 20.63 -11.48 -15.86
CA CYS A 115 21.72 -12.03 -16.67
C CYS A 115 22.77 -12.63 -15.74
N ARG A 116 23.09 -13.90 -15.94
CA ARG A 116 24.10 -14.67 -15.18
C ARG A 116 25.15 -15.22 -16.11
N THR A 117 26.41 -15.00 -15.77
CA THR A 117 27.57 -15.47 -16.56
C THR A 117 28.36 -16.50 -15.77
N SER A 118 28.54 -17.67 -16.35
CA SER A 118 29.31 -18.77 -15.77
C SER A 118 30.50 -19.14 -16.68
N GLU A 119 31.71 -18.69 -16.33
CA GLU A 119 32.94 -19.06 -17.04
C GLU A 119 33.21 -20.56 -16.91
N LYS A 120 32.96 -21.14 -15.74
CA LYS A 120 33.12 -22.56 -15.44
C LYS A 120 32.39 -23.46 -16.45
N TYR A 121 31.15 -23.10 -16.74
CA TYR A 121 30.31 -23.84 -17.68
C TYR A 121 30.40 -23.30 -19.11
N GLY A 122 30.96 -22.11 -19.31
CA GLY A 122 31.03 -21.43 -20.61
C GLY A 122 29.63 -21.03 -21.08
N MET A 123 28.75 -20.65 -20.15
CA MET A 123 27.38 -20.34 -20.41
C MET A 123 26.97 -18.98 -19.82
N GLN A 124 26.08 -18.32 -20.53
CA GLN A 124 25.35 -17.17 -20.01
C GLN A 124 23.86 -17.46 -20.10
N SER A 125 23.10 -17.09 -19.08
CA SER A 125 21.67 -17.08 -19.12
C SER A 125 21.13 -15.64 -18.94
N GLU A 126 20.05 -15.33 -19.64
CA GLU A 126 19.21 -14.15 -19.40
C GLU A 126 17.79 -14.65 -19.14
N ILE A 127 17.28 -14.39 -17.95
CA ILE A 127 15.94 -14.82 -17.54
C ILE A 127 15.09 -13.62 -17.27
N THR A 128 14.09 -13.41 -18.13
CA THR A 128 13.09 -12.35 -17.97
C THR A 128 11.80 -12.91 -17.45
N SER A 129 11.31 -12.35 -16.33
CA SER A 129 10.08 -12.76 -15.67
C SER A 129 9.09 -11.61 -15.56
N PHE A 130 7.82 -11.89 -15.86
CA PHE A 130 6.71 -10.93 -15.77
C PHE A 130 5.37 -11.67 -15.72
N VAL A 131 4.30 -10.96 -15.35
CA VAL A 131 2.91 -11.45 -15.45
C VAL A 131 2.23 -10.69 -16.57
N THR A 132 1.42 -11.36 -17.37
CA THR A 132 0.64 -10.73 -18.46
C THR A 132 -0.30 -9.63 -17.91
N VAL A 133 -0.61 -8.62 -18.70
CA VAL A 133 -1.44 -7.47 -18.25
C VAL A 133 -2.79 -7.92 -17.69
N ASP A 134 -3.42 -8.93 -18.29
CA ASP A 134 -4.67 -9.52 -17.83
C ASP A 134 -4.53 -10.38 -16.56
N GLY A 135 -3.29 -10.65 -16.12
CA GLY A 135 -2.99 -11.40 -14.89
C GLY A 135 -3.24 -12.89 -14.96
N ASN A 136 -3.40 -13.50 -16.14
CA ASN A 136 -3.70 -14.92 -16.24
C ASN A 136 -2.48 -15.82 -16.16
N ILE A 137 -1.32 -15.35 -16.62
CA ILE A 137 -0.11 -16.17 -16.79
C ILE A 137 1.14 -15.41 -16.31
N GLU A 138 1.95 -16.06 -15.49
CA GLU A 138 3.34 -15.68 -15.23
C GLU A 138 4.21 -16.32 -16.30
N ILE A 139 5.07 -15.51 -16.92
CA ILE A 139 5.95 -15.89 -18.02
C ILE A 139 7.40 -15.77 -17.56
N MET A 140 8.18 -16.82 -17.85
CA MET A 140 9.63 -16.85 -17.69
C MET A 140 10.24 -17.15 -19.06
N LEU A 141 10.85 -16.12 -19.67
CA LEU A 141 11.64 -16.25 -20.91
C LEU A 141 13.10 -16.51 -20.55
N VAL A 142 13.61 -17.67 -20.92
CA VAL A 142 14.99 -18.09 -20.67
C VAL A 142 15.78 -18.06 -21.96
N LYS A 143 16.82 -17.24 -22.02
CA LYS A 143 17.80 -17.22 -23.13
C LYS A 143 19.10 -17.83 -22.62
N LEU A 144 19.63 -18.81 -23.34
CA LEU A 144 20.90 -19.51 -23.05
C LEU A 144 21.90 -19.25 -24.17
N THR A 145 23.06 -18.70 -23.83
CA THR A 145 24.13 -18.40 -24.78
C THR A 145 25.36 -19.19 -24.41
N ASN A 146 25.97 -19.85 -25.40
CA ASN A 146 27.27 -20.44 -25.25
C ASN A 146 28.35 -19.35 -25.43
N ILE A 147 28.98 -18.94 -24.34
CA ILE A 147 30.06 -17.93 -24.35
C ILE A 147 31.46 -18.55 -24.48
N GLY A 148 31.54 -19.88 -24.53
CA GLY A 148 32.80 -20.60 -24.70
C GLY A 148 33.28 -20.64 -26.18
N GLU A 149 34.45 -21.22 -26.39
CA GLU A 149 35.05 -21.34 -27.72
C GLU A 149 34.67 -22.62 -28.46
N LYS A 150 34.00 -23.56 -27.79
CA LYS A 150 33.63 -24.88 -28.34
C LYS A 150 32.12 -25.08 -28.32
N GLU A 151 31.63 -25.88 -29.26
CA GLU A 151 30.28 -26.38 -29.26
C GLU A 151 29.99 -27.15 -27.94
N ILE A 152 28.86 -26.91 -27.32
CA ILE A 152 28.40 -27.60 -26.10
C ILE A 152 27.14 -28.38 -26.43
N GLU A 153 27.04 -29.62 -25.93
CA GLU A 153 25.79 -30.38 -25.90
C GLU A 153 25.14 -30.24 -24.55
N LEU A 154 23.87 -29.84 -24.53
CA LEU A 154 23.13 -29.61 -23.30
C LEU A 154 21.69 -30.12 -23.37
N THR A 155 21.15 -30.53 -22.23
CA THR A 155 19.76 -30.90 -22.02
C THR A 155 19.11 -29.90 -21.05
N PRO A 156 18.16 -29.06 -21.53
CA PRO A 156 17.46 -28.11 -20.68
C PRO A 156 16.29 -28.74 -19.92
N VAL A 157 16.08 -28.35 -18.66
CA VAL A 157 14.99 -28.84 -17.83
C VAL A 157 14.43 -27.69 -16.99
N ALA A 158 13.19 -27.32 -17.22
CA ALA A 158 12.46 -26.41 -16.30
C ALA A 158 11.90 -27.17 -15.11
N ALA A 159 11.86 -26.55 -13.94
CA ALA A 159 11.27 -27.16 -12.76
C ALA A 159 10.65 -26.07 -11.85
N ILE A 160 9.33 -26.05 -11.80
CA ILE A 160 8.55 -25.13 -10.97
C ILE A 160 7.70 -25.94 -9.98
N PRO A 161 7.99 -25.87 -8.67
CA PRO A 161 7.15 -26.51 -7.64
C PRO A 161 5.72 -25.99 -7.72
N VAL A 162 4.73 -26.87 -7.61
CA VAL A 162 3.32 -26.50 -7.61
C VAL A 162 2.75 -26.77 -6.23
N TYR A 163 2.41 -25.70 -5.51
CA TYR A 163 1.83 -25.79 -4.17
C TYR A 163 0.36 -26.21 -4.20
N GLY A 164 -0.48 -25.53 -4.97
CA GLY A 164 -1.88 -25.89 -5.23
C GLY A 164 -2.78 -25.94 -3.99
N ARG A 165 -2.61 -24.98 -3.06
CA ARG A 165 -3.28 -24.94 -1.74
C ARG A 165 -3.55 -23.50 -1.31
N SER A 166 -4.30 -23.37 -0.19
CA SER A 166 -4.45 -22.09 0.50
C SER A 166 -3.22 -21.76 1.36
N ALA A 167 -3.09 -20.49 1.78
CA ALA A 167 -2.06 -20.08 2.73
C ALA A 167 -2.14 -20.81 4.07
N ASP A 168 -3.35 -21.09 4.54
CA ASP A 168 -3.56 -21.78 5.82
C ASP A 168 -2.94 -23.17 5.85
N ASN A 169 -2.88 -23.84 4.68
CA ASN A 169 -2.30 -25.17 4.57
C ASN A 169 -0.78 -25.26 4.79
N ILE A 170 -0.09 -24.11 4.98
CA ILE A 170 1.34 -24.13 5.31
C ILE A 170 1.61 -24.83 6.65
N ARG A 171 0.62 -24.85 7.54
CA ARG A 171 0.67 -25.50 8.87
C ARG A 171 0.27 -26.96 8.85
N ASP A 172 -0.32 -27.44 7.74
CA ASP A 172 -0.82 -28.78 7.60
C ASP A 172 0.29 -29.78 7.22
N HIS A 173 0.03 -31.05 7.48
CA HIS A 173 0.87 -32.11 6.99
C HIS A 173 0.89 -32.16 5.46
N ARG A 174 2.00 -31.77 4.87
CA ARG A 174 2.16 -31.64 3.42
C ARG A 174 1.84 -32.95 2.68
N HIS A 175 2.22 -34.09 3.25
CA HIS A 175 1.85 -35.39 2.72
C HIS A 175 0.32 -35.57 2.62
N VAL A 176 -0.41 -35.23 3.68
CA VAL A 176 -1.89 -35.39 3.68
C VAL A 176 -2.55 -34.52 2.63
N THR A 177 -2.13 -33.26 2.52
CA THR A 177 -2.70 -32.34 1.53
C THR A 177 -2.31 -32.71 0.11
N SER A 178 -1.13 -33.31 -0.13
CA SER A 178 -0.73 -33.82 -1.46
C SER A 178 -1.59 -34.99 -1.94
N LEU A 179 -2.21 -35.77 -1.05
CA LEU A 179 -3.13 -36.85 -1.42
C LEU A 179 -4.35 -36.37 -2.22
N LEU A 180 -4.67 -35.09 -2.14
CA LEU A 180 -5.75 -34.45 -2.87
C LEU A 180 -5.39 -34.14 -4.32
N HIS A 181 -4.12 -34.09 -4.68
CA HIS A 181 -3.68 -33.71 -6.01
C HIS A 181 -4.05 -34.73 -7.08
N ARG A 182 -4.54 -34.23 -8.20
CA ARG A 182 -4.76 -34.97 -9.45
C ARG A 182 -3.89 -34.30 -10.49
N ILE A 183 -2.90 -35.05 -11.00
CA ILE A 183 -1.83 -34.50 -11.84
C ILE A 183 -1.98 -35.16 -13.23
N ASP A 184 -2.14 -34.32 -14.25
CA ASP A 184 -2.21 -34.72 -15.64
C ASP A 184 -1.01 -34.10 -16.39
N THR A 185 -0.29 -34.90 -17.21
CA THR A 185 0.64 -34.32 -18.18
C THR A 185 -0.09 -34.06 -19.51
N ARG A 186 0.20 -32.92 -20.12
CA ARG A 186 -0.34 -32.52 -21.43
C ARG A 186 0.82 -32.38 -22.42
N GLU A 187 0.50 -32.04 -23.67
CA GLU A 187 1.49 -31.87 -24.72
C GLU A 187 2.58 -30.87 -24.34
N TYR A 188 2.21 -29.77 -23.65
CA TYR A 188 3.12 -28.69 -23.29
C TYR A 188 3.50 -28.63 -21.81
N GLY A 189 2.90 -29.41 -20.94
CA GLY A 189 3.24 -29.31 -19.51
C GLY A 189 2.44 -30.15 -18.56
N VAL A 190 2.38 -29.69 -17.32
CA VAL A 190 1.79 -30.37 -16.18
C VAL A 190 0.62 -29.55 -15.63
N GLU A 191 -0.52 -30.20 -15.42
CA GLU A 191 -1.72 -29.65 -14.77
C GLU A 191 -1.96 -30.34 -13.42
N VAL A 192 -2.31 -29.57 -12.41
CA VAL A 192 -2.60 -30.06 -11.06
C VAL A 192 -3.96 -29.55 -10.63
N THR A 193 -4.89 -30.47 -10.39
CA THR A 193 -6.24 -30.13 -9.91
C THR A 193 -6.48 -30.83 -8.59
N PRO A 194 -6.29 -30.16 -7.43
CA PRO A 194 -6.68 -30.71 -6.14
C PRO A 194 -8.18 -30.98 -6.10
N VAL A 195 -8.62 -32.01 -5.39
CA VAL A 195 -10.05 -32.33 -5.29
C VAL A 195 -10.79 -31.48 -4.26
N LEU A 196 -10.07 -31.04 -3.23
CA LEU A 196 -10.57 -30.16 -2.17
C LEU A 196 -9.56 -29.02 -1.93
N SER A 197 -10.06 -27.90 -1.47
CA SER A 197 -9.29 -26.86 -0.81
C SER A 197 -9.62 -26.82 0.68
N PHE A 198 -8.64 -26.40 1.49
CA PHE A 198 -8.81 -26.17 2.91
C PHE A 198 -8.53 -24.70 3.15
N ASP A 199 -9.48 -24.01 3.73
CA ASP A 199 -9.33 -22.61 4.11
C ASP A 199 -10.08 -22.35 5.41
N GLU A 200 -10.13 -21.12 5.89
CA GLU A 200 -10.84 -20.75 7.12
C GLU A 200 -12.33 -21.15 7.14
N ARG A 201 -12.93 -21.37 5.98
CA ARG A 201 -14.31 -21.83 5.84
C ARG A 201 -14.45 -23.35 6.00
N GLY A 202 -13.30 -24.05 6.18
CA GLY A 202 -13.21 -25.50 6.26
C GLY A 202 -12.96 -26.15 4.89
N HIS A 203 -13.43 -27.38 4.72
CA HIS A 203 -13.22 -28.15 3.48
C HIS A 203 -14.19 -27.69 2.40
N GLN A 204 -13.64 -27.20 1.28
CA GLN A 204 -14.42 -26.80 0.12
C GLN A 204 -14.07 -27.66 -1.09
N LYS A 205 -15.04 -27.89 -1.99
CA LYS A 205 -14.74 -28.51 -3.28
C LYS A 205 -13.88 -27.54 -4.09
N ASN A 206 -12.74 -28.04 -4.55
CA ASN A 206 -11.85 -27.21 -5.39
C ASN A 206 -12.32 -27.20 -6.85
N HIS A 207 -12.25 -26.06 -7.49
CA HIS A 207 -12.52 -25.85 -8.91
C HIS A 207 -11.29 -25.34 -9.69
N THR A 208 -10.20 -25.02 -8.97
CA THR A 208 -9.00 -24.40 -9.55
C THR A 208 -8.03 -25.47 -10.05
N THR A 209 -7.56 -25.29 -11.28
CA THR A 209 -6.44 -26.05 -11.87
C THR A 209 -5.22 -25.17 -11.96
N TYR A 210 -4.11 -25.65 -11.42
CA TYR A 210 -2.78 -25.04 -11.50
C TYR A 210 -2.02 -25.67 -12.65
N PHE A 211 -1.23 -24.90 -13.39
CA PHE A 211 -0.49 -25.44 -14.53
C PHE A 211 0.90 -24.81 -14.68
N VAL A 212 1.81 -25.62 -15.22
CA VAL A 212 3.14 -25.20 -15.69
C VAL A 212 3.34 -25.79 -17.07
N TYR A 213 3.47 -24.91 -18.07
CA TYR A 213 3.68 -25.26 -19.46
C TYR A 213 5.03 -24.75 -19.96
N GLY A 214 5.59 -25.37 -20.99
CA GLY A 214 6.84 -24.94 -21.60
C GLY A 214 6.85 -25.18 -23.10
N SER A 215 7.63 -24.35 -23.82
CA SER A 215 7.90 -24.53 -25.25
C SER A 215 9.32 -24.05 -25.58
N GLU A 216 9.85 -24.53 -26.70
CA GLU A 216 11.05 -23.97 -27.32
C GLU A 216 10.67 -22.65 -28.05
N GLU A 217 11.65 -21.86 -28.44
CA GLU A 217 11.47 -20.54 -29.06
C GLU A 217 10.56 -20.52 -30.31
N ASP A 218 10.47 -21.62 -31.02
CA ASP A 218 9.64 -21.82 -32.23
C ASP A 218 8.26 -22.43 -31.94
N GLY A 219 7.89 -22.57 -30.66
CA GLY A 219 6.64 -23.15 -30.21
C GLY A 219 6.65 -24.68 -30.13
N ARG A 220 7.77 -25.34 -30.29
CA ARG A 220 7.91 -26.80 -30.21
C ARG A 220 7.65 -27.28 -28.79
N ALA A 221 6.88 -28.39 -28.66
CA ALA A 221 6.56 -28.99 -27.38
C ALA A 221 7.79 -29.68 -26.74
N PRO A 222 7.81 -29.79 -25.39
CA PRO A 222 8.83 -30.53 -24.65
C PRO A 222 8.84 -32.02 -24.97
N GLN A 223 9.91 -32.69 -24.57
CA GLN A 223 10.13 -34.11 -24.84
C GLN A 223 9.40 -35.02 -23.82
N GLU A 224 9.52 -34.72 -22.53
CA GLU A 224 8.98 -35.52 -21.44
C GLU A 224 8.82 -34.68 -20.15
N PHE A 225 8.15 -35.25 -19.12
CA PHE A 225 7.76 -34.53 -17.93
C PHE A 225 8.16 -35.25 -16.64
N TYR A 226 8.41 -34.47 -15.59
CA TYR A 226 8.59 -34.92 -14.21
C TYR A 226 7.50 -34.30 -13.34
N PRO A 227 6.28 -34.85 -13.33
CA PRO A 227 5.13 -34.18 -12.72
C PRO A 227 5.06 -34.29 -11.20
N THR A 228 5.94 -35.07 -10.55
CA THR A 228 5.99 -35.22 -9.09
C THR A 228 7.36 -34.91 -8.54
N VAL A 229 7.38 -34.41 -7.29
CA VAL A 229 8.61 -34.14 -6.55
C VAL A 229 9.50 -35.38 -6.47
N GLU A 230 8.95 -36.56 -6.17
CA GLU A 230 9.71 -37.83 -6.09
C GLU A 230 10.39 -38.18 -7.42
N GLN A 231 9.72 -37.94 -8.54
CA GLN A 231 10.32 -38.22 -9.87
C GLN A 231 11.43 -37.22 -10.20
N PHE A 232 11.29 -35.97 -9.77
CA PHE A 232 12.23 -34.92 -10.09
C PHE A 232 13.45 -34.92 -9.18
N ILE A 233 13.26 -34.83 -7.85
CA ILE A 233 14.38 -34.76 -6.90
C ILE A 233 15.02 -36.12 -6.61
N GLY A 234 14.25 -37.24 -6.68
CA GLY A 234 14.67 -38.56 -6.25
C GLY A 234 14.73 -38.71 -4.74
N GLU A 235 15.02 -39.92 -4.22
CA GLU A 235 15.04 -40.19 -2.79
C GLU A 235 16.21 -39.53 -2.04
N GLY A 236 17.36 -39.41 -2.68
CA GLY A 236 18.57 -38.82 -2.10
C GLY A 236 18.88 -37.41 -2.60
N GLY A 237 18.01 -36.83 -3.43
CA GLY A 237 18.18 -35.53 -4.03
C GLY A 237 17.47 -34.40 -3.30
N SER A 238 17.55 -33.21 -3.89
CA SER A 238 16.84 -32.02 -3.42
C SER A 238 16.51 -31.12 -4.63
N TYR A 239 15.75 -30.06 -4.43
CA TYR A 239 15.55 -29.04 -5.48
C TYR A 239 16.86 -28.36 -5.93
N LEU A 240 17.90 -28.32 -5.08
CA LEU A 240 19.20 -27.78 -5.39
C LEU A 240 20.15 -28.81 -6.06
N ASN A 241 19.79 -30.10 -6.02
CA ASN A 241 20.54 -31.20 -6.60
C ASN A 241 19.61 -32.32 -7.05
N PRO A 242 18.76 -32.11 -8.07
CA PRO A 242 17.72 -33.06 -8.46
C PRO A 242 18.29 -34.25 -9.23
N GLU A 243 17.86 -35.47 -8.86
CA GLU A 243 18.26 -36.73 -9.51
C GLU A 243 17.94 -36.72 -11.03
N ALA A 244 16.73 -36.23 -11.38
CA ALA A 244 16.26 -36.25 -12.77
C ALA A 244 17.22 -35.50 -13.75
N VAL A 245 17.80 -34.40 -13.29
CA VAL A 245 18.76 -33.62 -14.09
C VAL A 245 20.15 -34.28 -14.07
N ARG A 246 20.56 -34.76 -12.90
CA ARG A 246 21.91 -35.28 -12.69
C ARG A 246 22.16 -36.61 -13.40
N THR A 247 21.17 -37.52 -13.34
CA THR A 247 21.29 -38.88 -13.84
C THR A 247 20.63 -39.12 -15.19
N GLU A 248 20.04 -38.08 -15.79
CA GLU A 248 19.22 -38.18 -17.01
C GLU A 248 18.06 -39.19 -16.87
N LYS A 249 17.53 -39.30 -15.68
CA LYS A 249 16.40 -40.16 -15.45
C LYS A 249 15.26 -39.84 -16.43
N ARG A 250 14.70 -40.84 -17.04
CA ARG A 250 13.57 -40.64 -17.95
C ARG A 250 12.35 -40.13 -17.23
N GLY A 251 11.71 -39.14 -17.84
CA GLY A 251 10.42 -38.64 -17.40
C GLY A 251 9.24 -39.51 -17.90
N VAL A 252 8.04 -39.02 -17.70
CA VAL A 252 6.82 -39.64 -18.24
C VAL A 252 6.36 -38.88 -19.49
N PRO A 253 5.70 -39.57 -20.44
CA PRO A 253 5.17 -38.94 -21.65
C PRO A 253 3.95 -38.07 -21.35
N SER A 254 3.52 -37.27 -22.34
CA SER A 254 2.22 -36.62 -22.37
C SER A 254 1.07 -37.64 -22.24
N GLY A 255 0.00 -37.24 -21.57
CA GLY A 255 -1.18 -38.07 -21.29
C GLY A 255 -1.07 -38.94 -20.03
N SER A 256 0.03 -38.86 -19.28
CA SER A 256 0.17 -39.56 -18.00
C SER A 256 -0.71 -38.95 -16.91
N ARG A 257 -1.26 -39.82 -16.03
CA ARG A 257 -2.10 -39.44 -14.89
C ARG A 257 -1.53 -39.97 -13.60
N ILE A 258 -1.35 -39.12 -12.62
CA ILE A 258 -0.80 -39.46 -11.31
C ILE A 258 -1.67 -38.82 -10.22
N GLN A 259 -1.85 -39.51 -9.12
CA GLN A 259 -2.72 -39.06 -8.04
C GLN A 259 -2.00 -39.16 -6.69
N GLY A 260 -2.34 -38.27 -5.78
CA GLY A 260 -1.93 -38.35 -4.37
C GLY A 260 -0.43 -38.14 -4.16
N LYS A 261 0.19 -37.30 -4.97
CA LYS A 261 1.61 -36.97 -4.88
C LYS A 261 1.84 -35.46 -4.84
N GLU A 262 2.94 -35.05 -4.25
CA GLU A 262 3.39 -33.67 -4.29
C GLU A 262 3.81 -33.31 -5.72
N ALA A 263 3.31 -32.20 -6.23
CA ALA A 263 3.42 -31.84 -7.64
C ALA A 263 4.62 -30.94 -7.95
N VAL A 264 5.15 -31.08 -9.13
CA VAL A 264 6.12 -30.16 -9.74
C VAL A 264 5.86 -30.06 -11.24
N GLY A 265 5.95 -28.86 -11.80
CA GLY A 265 6.01 -28.63 -13.23
C GLY A 265 7.43 -28.88 -13.75
N GLY A 266 7.83 -30.15 -13.77
CA GLY A 266 9.12 -30.56 -14.30
C GLY A 266 8.99 -30.85 -15.81
N ILE A 267 9.77 -30.15 -16.65
CA ILE A 267 9.66 -30.15 -18.11
C ILE A 267 11.04 -30.33 -18.73
N ARG A 268 11.24 -31.40 -19.47
CA ARG A 268 12.48 -31.64 -20.19
C ARG A 268 12.30 -31.31 -21.67
N PHE A 269 13.15 -30.44 -22.17
CA PHE A 269 13.23 -30.09 -23.59
C PHE A 269 14.20 -30.99 -24.36
N GLN A 270 14.25 -30.83 -25.69
CA GLN A 270 15.14 -31.60 -26.53
C GLN A 270 16.63 -31.34 -26.22
N THR A 271 17.43 -32.39 -26.14
CA THR A 271 18.89 -32.25 -26.08
C THR A 271 19.38 -31.58 -27.35
N MET A 272 20.25 -30.63 -27.23
CA MET A 272 20.73 -29.82 -28.35
C MET A 272 22.21 -29.51 -28.26
N LYS A 273 22.78 -29.14 -29.42
CA LYS A 273 24.12 -28.60 -29.54
C LYS A 273 24.07 -27.10 -29.76
N LEU A 274 24.84 -26.36 -29.00
CA LEU A 274 24.92 -24.89 -29.02
C LEU A 274 26.35 -24.48 -29.44
N LYS A 275 26.48 -23.84 -30.61
CA LYS A 275 27.74 -23.36 -31.11
C LYS A 275 28.25 -22.17 -30.30
N PRO A 276 29.58 -21.85 -30.37
CA PRO A 276 30.10 -20.62 -29.79
C PRO A 276 29.27 -19.38 -30.21
N GLN A 277 28.87 -18.53 -29.23
CA GLN A 277 28.07 -17.31 -29.40
C GLN A 277 26.64 -17.56 -29.90
N GLU A 278 26.20 -18.81 -30.01
CA GLU A 278 24.82 -19.12 -30.34
C GLU A 278 23.92 -18.99 -29.09
N THR A 279 22.72 -18.40 -29.27
CA THR A 279 21.70 -18.25 -28.25
C THR A 279 20.47 -19.07 -28.62
N LYS A 280 19.89 -19.75 -27.64
CA LYS A 280 18.62 -20.47 -27.74
C LYS A 280 17.67 -20.04 -26.62
N SER A 281 16.40 -19.94 -26.97
CA SER A 281 15.40 -19.46 -26.00
C SER A 281 14.38 -20.54 -25.66
N TYR A 282 13.88 -20.46 -24.42
CA TYR A 282 12.82 -21.34 -23.87
C TYR A 282 11.79 -20.48 -23.16
N ILE A 283 10.55 -20.89 -23.23
CA ILE A 283 9.41 -20.24 -22.59
C ILE A 283 8.87 -21.18 -21.52
N VAL A 284 8.65 -20.67 -20.31
CA VAL A 284 7.95 -21.35 -19.23
C VAL A 284 6.79 -20.49 -18.80
N LEU A 285 5.59 -21.08 -18.79
CA LEU A 285 4.33 -20.42 -18.43
C LEU A 285 3.79 -21.06 -17.16
N ALA A 286 3.44 -20.27 -16.18
CA ALA A 286 2.84 -20.77 -14.95
C ALA A 286 1.57 -19.98 -14.61
N GLY A 287 0.54 -20.66 -14.13
CA GLY A 287 -0.73 -20.02 -13.85
C GLY A 287 -1.74 -20.93 -13.16
N LEU A 288 -2.91 -20.37 -12.92
CA LEU A 288 -4.04 -21.09 -12.36
C LEU A 288 -5.36 -20.56 -12.92
N THR A 289 -6.37 -21.40 -13.01
CA THR A 289 -7.69 -21.04 -13.53
C THR A 289 -8.77 -21.99 -13.04
N GLU A 290 -9.98 -21.48 -12.87
CA GLU A 290 -11.18 -22.31 -12.65
C GLU A 290 -11.71 -22.95 -13.94
N LYS A 291 -11.28 -22.45 -15.10
CA LYS A 291 -11.73 -22.90 -16.43
C LYS A 291 -10.63 -23.71 -17.11
N LYS A 292 -10.49 -24.96 -16.62
CA LYS A 292 -9.47 -25.89 -17.12
C LYS A 292 -9.43 -26.01 -18.65
N GLU A 293 -10.57 -25.96 -19.31
CA GLU A 293 -10.72 -26.04 -20.76
C GLU A 293 -10.11 -24.85 -21.52
N GLN A 294 -9.83 -23.75 -20.84
CA GLN A 294 -9.25 -22.54 -21.45
C GLN A 294 -7.72 -22.51 -21.38
N ILE A 295 -7.08 -23.39 -20.59
CA ILE A 295 -5.62 -23.37 -20.40
C ILE A 295 -4.89 -23.43 -21.74
N GLU A 296 -5.28 -24.38 -22.59
CA GLU A 296 -4.67 -24.56 -23.90
C GLU A 296 -4.79 -23.30 -24.79
N LYS A 297 -5.95 -22.68 -24.80
CA LYS A 297 -6.21 -21.46 -25.56
C LYS A 297 -5.41 -20.27 -25.01
N GLN A 298 -5.36 -20.10 -23.68
CA GLN A 298 -4.63 -19.00 -23.03
C GLN A 298 -3.11 -19.14 -23.25
N THR A 299 -2.56 -20.34 -23.07
CA THR A 299 -1.12 -20.59 -23.23
C THR A 299 -0.67 -20.55 -24.69
N ALA A 300 -1.53 -20.86 -25.65
CA ALA A 300 -1.19 -20.82 -27.08
C ALA A 300 -0.77 -19.41 -27.56
N ALA A 301 -1.22 -18.36 -26.87
CA ALA A 301 -0.84 -16.99 -27.20
C ALA A 301 0.62 -16.63 -26.84
N TYR A 302 1.33 -17.50 -26.10
CA TYR A 302 2.66 -17.21 -25.55
C TYR A 302 3.66 -18.38 -25.79
N ARG A 303 3.53 -19.12 -26.88
CA ARG A 303 4.38 -20.30 -27.16
C ARG A 303 5.64 -20.01 -27.94
N THR A 304 5.71 -18.87 -28.61
CA THR A 304 6.89 -18.49 -29.36
C THR A 304 7.62 -17.32 -28.69
N LYS A 305 8.93 -17.22 -28.95
CA LYS A 305 9.74 -16.12 -28.44
C LYS A 305 9.16 -14.75 -28.84
N GLU A 306 8.75 -14.59 -30.10
CA GLU A 306 8.18 -13.35 -30.62
C GLU A 306 6.92 -12.95 -29.84
N GLN A 307 5.97 -13.88 -29.62
CA GLN A 307 4.76 -13.64 -28.84
C GLN A 307 5.07 -13.20 -27.40
N VAL A 308 6.08 -13.77 -26.78
CA VAL A 308 6.49 -13.43 -25.41
C VAL A 308 7.18 -12.07 -25.34
N GLU A 309 8.02 -11.73 -26.33
CA GLU A 309 8.67 -10.42 -26.43
C GLU A 309 7.64 -9.29 -26.68
N ASP A 310 6.60 -9.55 -27.48
CA ASP A 310 5.47 -8.63 -27.68
C ASP A 310 4.69 -8.45 -26.38
N ALA A 311 4.39 -9.52 -25.67
CA ALA A 311 3.71 -9.45 -24.37
C ALA A 311 4.53 -8.68 -23.31
N LEU A 312 5.84 -8.85 -23.30
CA LEU A 312 6.74 -8.08 -22.42
C LEU A 312 6.69 -6.58 -22.77
N SER A 313 6.66 -6.26 -24.04
CA SER A 313 6.57 -4.86 -24.51
C SER A 313 5.25 -4.24 -24.09
N GLU A 314 4.13 -4.97 -24.20
CA GLU A 314 2.82 -4.57 -23.70
C GLU A 314 2.83 -4.30 -22.20
N VAL A 315 3.41 -5.21 -21.39
CA VAL A 315 3.55 -5.06 -19.93
C VAL A 315 4.34 -3.79 -19.59
N LYS A 316 5.49 -3.57 -20.23
CA LYS A 316 6.32 -2.37 -20.02
C LYS A 316 5.57 -1.08 -20.35
N GLU A 317 4.89 -1.04 -21.48
CA GLU A 317 4.12 0.13 -21.90
C GLU A 317 2.94 0.38 -20.96
N HIS A 318 2.18 -0.66 -20.62
CA HIS A 318 1.01 -0.57 -19.76
C HIS A 318 1.35 0.03 -18.40
N TRP A 319 2.33 -0.53 -17.70
CA TRP A 319 2.67 -0.08 -16.35
C TRP A 319 3.37 1.29 -16.34
N THR A 320 4.20 1.58 -17.33
CA THR A 320 4.78 2.93 -17.48
C THR A 320 3.69 4.00 -17.67
N LYS A 321 2.64 3.67 -18.43
CA LYS A 321 1.51 4.58 -18.66
C LYS A 321 0.62 4.75 -17.42
N LYS A 322 0.52 3.70 -16.59
CA LYS A 322 -0.25 3.76 -15.33
C LYS A 322 0.39 4.68 -14.29
N VAL A 323 1.71 4.77 -14.26
CA VAL A 323 2.44 5.74 -13.43
C VAL A 323 2.43 7.09 -14.16
N ASN A 324 1.29 7.79 -14.09
CA ASN A 324 1.00 8.99 -14.88
C ASN A 324 1.40 10.31 -14.19
N VAL A 325 2.07 10.23 -13.04
CA VAL A 325 2.66 11.36 -12.33
C VAL A 325 4.17 11.34 -12.51
N ASP A 326 4.72 12.44 -13.00
CA ASP A 326 6.17 12.63 -13.18
C ASP A 326 6.62 13.91 -12.49
N PHE A 327 7.69 13.82 -11.72
CA PHE A 327 8.39 14.97 -11.15
C PHE A 327 9.72 15.14 -11.90
N GLU A 328 10.05 16.38 -12.25
CA GLU A 328 11.37 16.76 -12.75
C GLU A 328 11.93 17.81 -11.80
N THR A 329 12.89 17.40 -10.99
CA THR A 329 13.65 18.22 -10.05
C THR A 329 15.06 18.46 -10.59
N GLY A 330 15.95 19.04 -9.80
CA GLY A 330 17.35 19.19 -10.19
C GLY A 330 18.15 17.88 -10.27
N GLU A 331 17.62 16.77 -9.71
CA GLU A 331 18.37 15.52 -9.54
C GLU A 331 17.68 14.36 -10.25
N LYS A 332 18.28 13.88 -11.38
CA LYS A 332 17.70 12.81 -12.20
C LYS A 332 17.46 11.49 -11.46
N ASP A 333 18.32 11.10 -10.52
CA ASP A 333 18.13 9.87 -9.76
C ASP A 333 16.96 10.00 -8.79
N VAL A 334 16.79 11.17 -8.20
CA VAL A 334 15.62 11.51 -7.37
C VAL A 334 14.33 11.39 -8.20
N ASP A 335 14.31 11.96 -9.41
CA ASP A 335 13.14 11.89 -10.30
C ASP A 335 12.74 10.44 -10.61
N GLN A 336 13.72 9.58 -10.93
CA GLN A 336 13.45 8.17 -11.20
C GLN A 336 13.01 7.41 -9.93
N TYR A 337 13.56 7.76 -8.79
CA TYR A 337 13.15 7.18 -7.50
C TYR A 337 11.70 7.57 -7.14
N LEU A 338 11.34 8.82 -7.37
CA LEU A 338 9.97 9.32 -7.19
C LEU A 338 8.96 8.58 -8.07
N LYS A 339 9.34 8.14 -9.28
CA LYS A 339 8.47 7.28 -10.10
C LYS A 339 8.14 5.95 -9.42
N TRP A 340 9.10 5.33 -8.76
CA TRP A 340 8.86 4.11 -7.98
C TRP A 340 7.95 4.37 -6.78
N ILE A 341 8.09 5.53 -6.12
CA ILE A 341 7.16 5.94 -5.06
C ILE A 341 5.75 6.10 -5.63
N CYS A 342 5.59 6.73 -6.79
CA CYS A 342 4.28 6.85 -7.46
C CYS A 342 3.70 5.49 -7.93
N PHE A 343 4.54 4.47 -8.14
CA PHE A 343 4.08 3.14 -8.47
C PHE A 343 3.51 2.37 -7.27
N GLN A 344 3.98 2.65 -6.06
CA GLN A 344 3.57 1.91 -4.85
C GLN A 344 2.06 1.97 -4.54
N PRO A 345 1.32 3.09 -4.71
CA PRO A 345 -0.14 3.09 -4.56
C PRO A 345 -0.86 2.12 -5.50
N ILE A 346 -0.34 1.93 -6.72
CA ILE A 346 -0.86 0.94 -7.67
C ILE A 346 -0.62 -0.47 -7.14
N LEU A 347 0.56 -0.75 -6.58
CA LEU A 347 0.84 -2.03 -5.93
C LEU A 347 -0.13 -2.30 -4.77
N ARG A 348 -0.40 -1.30 -3.94
CA ARG A 348 -1.38 -1.43 -2.85
C ARG A 348 -2.79 -1.71 -3.36
N ARG A 349 -3.20 -1.10 -4.45
CA ARG A 349 -4.48 -1.41 -5.11
C ARG A 349 -4.56 -2.87 -5.54
N ILE A 350 -3.48 -3.43 -6.05
CA ILE A 350 -3.44 -4.81 -6.59
C ILE A 350 -3.27 -5.84 -5.48
N TYR A 351 -2.28 -5.66 -4.62
CA TYR A 351 -1.88 -6.65 -3.60
C TYR A 351 -2.65 -6.52 -2.28
N GLY A 352 -3.30 -5.38 -2.02
CA GLY A 352 -3.85 -5.06 -0.72
C GLY A 352 -2.82 -4.38 0.18
N CYS A 353 -2.99 -4.47 1.49
CA CYS A 353 -2.12 -3.76 2.42
C CYS A 353 -1.02 -4.65 3.01
N SER A 354 0.04 -4.04 3.35
CA SER A 354 1.09 -4.20 4.32
C SER A 354 2.16 -5.24 4.11
N PHE A 355 1.93 -6.46 3.66
CA PHE A 355 2.97 -7.50 3.74
C PHE A 355 3.15 -8.23 2.42
N LEU A 356 4.23 -7.90 1.74
CA LEU A 356 4.72 -8.64 0.59
C LEU A 356 6.06 -9.30 1.02
N PRO A 357 6.41 -10.50 0.62
CA PRO A 357 5.69 -11.34 -0.34
C PRO A 357 4.41 -11.99 0.23
N TYR A 358 4.47 -12.59 1.36
CA TYR A 358 3.30 -13.19 1.98
C TYR A 358 2.50 -12.15 2.74
N HIS A 359 1.28 -11.95 2.28
CA HIS A 359 0.35 -11.04 2.90
C HIS A 359 -0.90 -11.79 3.32
N ASP A 360 -1.27 -11.68 4.57
CA ASP A 360 -2.42 -12.33 5.12
C ASP A 360 -3.22 -11.44 6.05
N TYR A 361 -4.42 -11.06 5.60
CA TYR A 361 -5.50 -10.64 6.47
C TYR A 361 -6.52 -11.78 6.67
N GLY A 362 -6.08 -13.02 6.54
CA GLY A 362 -6.89 -14.20 6.76
C GLY A 362 -7.92 -14.42 5.64
N LYS A 363 -8.95 -13.62 5.59
CA LYS A 363 -10.08 -13.78 4.65
C LYS A 363 -9.93 -13.01 3.33
N GLY A 364 -8.78 -12.42 3.10
CA GLY A 364 -8.59 -11.48 1.99
C GLY A 364 -9.25 -10.12 2.28
N GLY A 365 -9.21 -9.23 1.32
CA GLY A 365 -9.72 -7.87 1.49
C GLY A 365 -8.64 -6.89 1.96
N ARG A 366 -9.09 -5.68 2.39
CA ARG A 366 -8.21 -4.59 2.79
C ARG A 366 -8.58 -4.07 4.15
N GLY A 367 -7.59 -3.63 4.91
CA GLY A 367 -7.81 -2.85 6.11
C GLY A 367 -8.61 -1.58 5.79
N TRP A 368 -9.53 -1.22 6.67
CA TRP A 368 -10.38 -0.04 6.50
C TRP A 368 -9.56 1.24 6.32
N ARG A 369 -8.67 1.53 7.25
CA ARG A 369 -7.74 2.67 7.21
C ARG A 369 -6.93 2.71 5.92
N ASP A 370 -6.38 1.57 5.55
CA ASP A 370 -5.48 1.43 4.40
C ASP A 370 -6.17 1.82 3.09
N LEU A 371 -7.40 1.33 2.89
CA LEU A 371 -8.13 1.63 1.66
C LEU A 371 -8.39 3.14 1.51
N TRP A 372 -8.86 3.82 2.55
CA TRP A 372 -9.16 5.24 2.49
C TRP A 372 -7.92 6.09 2.22
N GLN A 373 -6.78 5.73 2.81
CA GLN A 373 -5.53 6.45 2.58
C GLN A 373 -4.91 6.12 1.21
N ASP A 374 -5.07 4.91 0.71
CA ASP A 374 -4.62 4.56 -0.64
C ASP A 374 -5.38 5.35 -1.71
N CYS A 375 -6.66 5.65 -1.48
CA CYS A 375 -7.46 6.48 -2.37
C CYS A 375 -6.94 7.91 -2.52
N LEU A 376 -6.15 8.45 -1.59
CA LEU A 376 -5.57 9.79 -1.71
C LEU A 376 -4.67 9.92 -2.96
N ALA A 377 -3.86 8.90 -3.22
CA ALA A 377 -3.02 8.86 -4.41
C ALA A 377 -3.81 8.46 -5.67
N LEU A 378 -4.72 7.50 -5.55
CA LEU A 378 -5.55 7.05 -6.67
C LEU A 378 -6.47 8.16 -7.19
N LEU A 379 -6.91 9.09 -6.35
CA LEU A 379 -7.66 10.29 -6.76
C LEU A 379 -6.92 11.11 -7.82
N ILE A 380 -5.60 11.17 -7.73
CA ILE A 380 -4.75 11.92 -8.67
C ILE A 380 -4.45 11.08 -9.91
N MET A 381 -4.25 9.78 -9.75
CA MET A 381 -3.81 8.88 -10.84
C MET A 381 -4.96 8.24 -11.61
N GLU A 382 -6.02 7.79 -10.92
CA GLU A 382 -7.19 7.09 -11.48
C GLU A 382 -8.50 7.58 -10.85
N PRO A 383 -8.88 8.85 -10.99
CA PRO A 383 -9.99 9.46 -10.24
C PRO A 383 -11.36 8.85 -10.54
N SER A 384 -11.55 8.24 -11.71
CA SER A 384 -12.84 7.70 -12.15
C SER A 384 -13.38 6.55 -11.28
N VAL A 385 -12.50 5.81 -10.61
CA VAL A 385 -12.89 4.69 -9.74
C VAL A 385 -13.16 5.13 -8.29
N VAL A 386 -12.63 6.27 -7.88
CA VAL A 386 -12.62 6.69 -6.47
C VAL A 386 -14.01 7.06 -5.97
N ARG A 387 -14.83 7.77 -6.77
CA ARG A 387 -16.21 8.10 -6.39
C ARG A 387 -17.02 6.87 -5.98
N LYS A 388 -16.94 5.84 -6.80
CA LYS A 388 -17.65 4.59 -6.52
C LYS A 388 -17.12 3.90 -5.26
N MET A 389 -15.82 3.90 -5.05
CA MET A 389 -15.20 3.35 -3.84
C MET A 389 -15.67 4.11 -2.60
N ILE A 390 -15.72 5.43 -2.63
CA ILE A 390 -16.22 6.26 -1.53
C ILE A 390 -17.65 5.86 -1.18
N VAL A 391 -18.57 5.91 -2.14
CA VAL A 391 -20.00 5.61 -1.90
C VAL A 391 -20.18 4.17 -1.41
N ASP A 392 -19.58 3.19 -2.08
CA ASP A 392 -19.74 1.78 -1.70
C ASP A 392 -19.20 1.48 -0.29
N ASN A 393 -18.09 2.12 0.10
CA ASN A 393 -17.41 1.80 1.37
C ASN A 393 -18.03 2.49 2.59
N TYR A 394 -18.78 3.58 2.44
CA TYR A 394 -19.60 4.09 3.56
C TYR A 394 -20.61 3.06 4.06
N GLY A 395 -21.00 2.10 3.22
CA GLY A 395 -21.84 0.97 3.63
C GLY A 395 -21.25 0.06 4.71
N GLY A 396 -19.96 0.21 5.05
CA GLY A 396 -19.30 -0.47 6.16
C GLY A 396 -19.36 0.24 7.51
N VAL A 397 -19.96 1.42 7.58
CA VAL A 397 -20.17 2.20 8.82
C VAL A 397 -21.37 1.64 9.59
N ARG A 398 -21.21 1.46 10.92
CA ARG A 398 -22.32 1.09 11.83
C ARG A 398 -23.04 2.32 12.38
N MET A 399 -24.29 2.14 12.79
CA MET A 399 -25.06 3.22 13.42
C MET A 399 -24.47 3.72 14.75
N ASP A 400 -23.57 3.00 15.38
CA ASP A 400 -22.86 3.49 16.58
C ASP A 400 -21.58 4.31 16.26
N GLY A 401 -21.35 4.64 14.99
CA GLY A 401 -20.22 5.43 14.51
C GLY A 401 -18.92 4.65 14.34
N THR A 402 -18.93 3.34 14.64
CA THR A 402 -17.81 2.43 14.30
C THR A 402 -17.97 1.89 12.88
N ASN A 403 -17.09 1.03 12.44
CA ASN A 403 -17.12 0.41 11.12
C ASN A 403 -16.62 -1.03 11.13
N ALA A 404 -16.87 -1.73 10.04
CA ALA A 404 -16.21 -3.00 9.77
C ALA A 404 -14.69 -2.78 9.62
N THR A 405 -13.89 -3.69 10.16
CA THR A 405 -12.43 -3.56 10.17
C THR A 405 -11.82 -3.85 8.81
N ILE A 406 -12.44 -4.74 8.04
CA ILE A 406 -11.93 -5.20 6.74
C ILE A 406 -12.98 -4.99 5.65
N ILE A 407 -12.56 -4.45 4.52
CA ILE A 407 -13.34 -4.35 3.30
C ILE A 407 -13.02 -5.57 2.44
N GLY A 408 -14.04 -6.37 2.14
CA GLY A 408 -13.91 -7.60 1.36
C GLY A 408 -13.69 -7.36 -0.14
N ASN A 409 -13.59 -8.43 -0.90
CA ASN A 409 -13.33 -8.36 -2.34
C ASN A 409 -14.59 -8.03 -3.17
N GLY A 410 -15.76 -8.37 -2.65
CA GLY A 410 -17.05 -8.09 -3.27
C GLY A 410 -17.60 -6.71 -2.92
N LYS A 411 -18.41 -6.16 -3.83
CA LYS A 411 -19.11 -4.89 -3.56
C LYS A 411 -20.02 -5.01 -2.33
N GLY A 412 -19.81 -4.13 -1.34
CA GLY A 412 -20.58 -4.12 -0.08
C GLY A 412 -20.30 -5.33 0.81
N GLU A 413 -19.21 -6.03 0.57
CA GLU A 413 -18.72 -7.09 1.42
C GLU A 413 -17.83 -6.48 2.51
N PHE A 414 -18.27 -6.62 3.75
CA PHE A 414 -17.54 -6.13 4.92
C PHE A 414 -17.37 -7.27 5.91
N ILE A 415 -16.19 -7.31 6.53
CA ILE A 415 -15.83 -8.30 7.54
C ILE A 415 -15.61 -7.56 8.85
N ALA A 416 -16.33 -7.97 9.89
CA ALA A 416 -16.34 -7.27 11.17
C ALA A 416 -14.94 -7.14 11.77
N ASP A 417 -14.22 -8.25 11.86
CA ASP A 417 -12.81 -8.33 12.24
C ASP A 417 -12.23 -9.72 11.96
N ARG A 418 -10.92 -9.85 12.05
CA ARG A 418 -10.22 -11.15 12.05
C ARG A 418 -10.54 -11.94 13.32
N ASN A 419 -10.69 -13.24 13.18
CA ASN A 419 -10.82 -14.17 14.32
C ASN A 419 -11.98 -13.84 15.27
N ASN A 420 -13.00 -13.09 14.83
CA ASN A 420 -14.13 -12.64 15.63
C ASN A 420 -13.74 -11.86 16.90
N ILE A 421 -12.56 -11.21 16.90
CA ILE A 421 -12.12 -10.33 17.98
C ILE A 421 -12.64 -8.93 17.68
N THR A 422 -13.47 -8.41 18.58
CA THR A 422 -13.93 -7.01 18.48
C THR A 422 -12.76 -6.07 18.71
N ARG A 423 -12.45 -5.26 17.70
CA ARG A 423 -11.51 -4.15 17.82
C ARG A 423 -12.16 -2.88 17.28
N VAL A 424 -12.18 -1.84 18.09
CA VAL A 424 -12.59 -0.51 17.69
C VAL A 424 -11.34 0.34 17.63
N TRP A 425 -10.96 0.74 16.44
CA TRP A 425 -9.85 1.64 16.21
C TRP A 425 -10.35 3.05 15.99
N MET A 426 -9.93 3.94 16.87
CA MET A 426 -10.51 5.26 16.98
C MET A 426 -10.21 6.20 15.81
N ASP A 427 -9.17 5.90 15.05
CA ASP A 427 -8.82 6.63 13.83
C ASP A 427 -9.69 6.26 12.61
N HIS A 428 -10.36 5.11 12.64
CA HIS A 428 -11.07 4.59 11.47
C HIS A 428 -12.20 5.50 10.96
N ALA A 429 -12.86 6.22 11.82
CA ALA A 429 -13.92 7.16 11.45
C ALA A 429 -13.39 8.51 10.92
N PHE A 430 -12.11 8.78 11.08
CA PHE A 430 -11.44 10.00 10.61
C PHE A 430 -11.16 9.99 9.10
N TRP A 431 -10.59 8.88 8.59
CA TRP A 431 -10.06 8.78 7.23
C TRP A 431 -11.11 8.88 6.11
N PRO A 432 -12.33 8.34 6.25
CA PRO A 432 -13.35 8.45 5.21
C PRO A 432 -13.64 9.89 4.80
N PHE A 433 -13.75 10.81 5.75
CA PHE A 433 -13.99 12.21 5.44
C PHE A 433 -12.78 12.88 4.80
N VAL A 434 -11.57 12.61 5.27
CA VAL A 434 -10.32 13.16 4.66
C VAL A 434 -10.27 12.84 3.16
N THR A 435 -10.55 11.59 2.79
CA THR A 435 -10.58 11.17 1.38
C THR A 435 -11.75 11.78 0.62
N THR A 436 -12.94 11.84 1.24
CA THR A 436 -14.12 12.42 0.62
C THR A 436 -13.94 13.92 0.38
N ARG A 437 -13.33 14.64 1.33
CA ARG A 437 -13.01 16.06 1.18
C ARG A 437 -12.04 16.29 0.01
N LEU A 438 -10.96 15.52 -0.06
CA LEU A 438 -10.01 15.61 -1.18
C LEU A 438 -10.70 15.32 -2.52
N TYR A 439 -11.61 14.34 -2.56
CA TYR A 439 -12.40 14.05 -3.75
C TYR A 439 -13.26 15.24 -4.19
N ILE A 440 -13.98 15.86 -3.25
CA ILE A 440 -14.80 17.05 -3.52
C ILE A 440 -13.94 18.21 -4.01
N ASP A 441 -12.80 18.45 -3.38
CA ASP A 441 -11.89 19.51 -3.79
C ASP A 441 -11.34 19.31 -5.20
N GLN A 442 -10.96 18.08 -5.54
CA GLN A 442 -10.42 17.75 -6.88
C GLN A 442 -11.48 17.82 -7.98
N THR A 443 -12.71 17.43 -7.69
CA THR A 443 -13.75 17.26 -8.73
C THR A 443 -14.84 18.31 -8.73
N GLY A 444 -15.10 18.93 -7.58
CA GLY A 444 -16.25 19.79 -7.33
C GLY A 444 -17.57 19.03 -7.24
N ASP A 445 -17.54 17.71 -7.05
CA ASP A 445 -18.72 16.86 -6.94
C ASP A 445 -19.26 16.80 -5.50
N LEU A 446 -19.95 17.84 -5.08
CA LEU A 446 -20.66 17.86 -3.80
C LEU A 446 -21.86 16.88 -3.76
N SER A 447 -22.31 16.37 -4.91
CA SER A 447 -23.46 15.45 -4.94
C SER A 447 -23.17 14.11 -4.26
N VAL A 448 -21.89 13.73 -4.16
CA VAL A 448 -21.46 12.52 -3.45
C VAL A 448 -21.97 12.49 -1.99
N LEU A 449 -22.08 13.65 -1.35
CA LEU A 449 -22.58 13.79 0.03
C LEU A 449 -24.05 13.41 0.18
N LEU A 450 -24.84 13.49 -0.88
CA LEU A 450 -26.28 13.23 -0.87
C LEU A 450 -26.62 11.79 -1.31
N GLU A 451 -25.65 11.01 -1.75
CA GLU A 451 -25.86 9.60 -2.12
C GLU A 451 -26.35 8.81 -0.91
N LYS A 452 -27.37 7.98 -1.11
CA LYS A 452 -27.95 7.14 -0.05
C LYS A 452 -27.25 5.78 0.01
N VAL A 453 -26.76 5.42 1.19
CA VAL A 453 -25.99 4.21 1.47
C VAL A 453 -26.56 3.50 2.70
N PRO A 454 -26.63 2.15 2.71
CA PRO A 454 -27.05 1.43 3.91
C PRO A 454 -25.95 1.46 4.97
N TYR A 455 -26.32 1.27 6.24
CA TYR A 455 -25.38 1.06 7.33
C TYR A 455 -25.06 -0.43 7.51
N PHE A 456 -23.82 -0.73 7.91
CA PHE A 456 -23.39 -2.07 8.29
C PHE A 456 -23.98 -2.49 9.64
N LYS A 457 -24.35 -3.75 9.75
CA LYS A 457 -24.87 -4.33 11.00
C LYS A 457 -24.29 -5.72 11.19
N ASP A 458 -23.86 -5.98 12.41
CA ASP A 458 -23.41 -7.28 12.90
C ASP A 458 -23.75 -7.42 14.40
N LEU A 459 -23.19 -8.42 15.06
CA LEU A 459 -23.37 -8.66 16.49
C LEU A 459 -22.84 -7.51 17.36
N GLN A 460 -21.88 -6.74 16.87
CA GLN A 460 -21.23 -5.69 17.67
C GLN A 460 -22.11 -4.45 17.82
N SER A 461 -22.03 -3.83 18.98
CA SER A 461 -22.83 -2.63 19.34
C SER A 461 -22.14 -1.79 20.40
N LYS A 462 -22.69 -0.61 20.65
CA LYS A 462 -22.20 0.34 21.68
C LYS A 462 -20.70 0.58 21.58
N ARG A 463 -20.23 0.84 20.35
CA ARG A 463 -18.82 1.09 20.03
C ARG A 463 -17.88 -0.01 20.55
N GLY A 464 -18.30 -1.26 20.33
CA GLY A 464 -17.55 -2.44 20.71
C GLY A 464 -17.62 -2.84 22.20
N CYS A 465 -18.40 -2.12 23.01
CA CYS A 465 -18.53 -2.41 24.44
C CYS A 465 -19.66 -3.40 24.79
N ALA A 466 -20.52 -3.74 23.81
CA ALA A 466 -21.62 -4.66 23.99
C ALA A 466 -21.96 -5.45 22.71
N HIS A 467 -22.82 -6.44 22.86
CA HIS A 467 -23.37 -7.21 21.76
C HIS A 467 -24.87 -6.96 21.62
N ASP A 468 -25.37 -7.02 20.39
CA ASP A 468 -26.77 -7.07 20.09
C ASP A 468 -27.27 -8.52 20.18
N GLU A 469 -27.82 -8.92 21.31
CA GLU A 469 -28.28 -10.28 21.59
C GLU A 469 -29.44 -10.75 20.67
N LYS A 470 -30.07 -9.82 19.94
CA LYS A 470 -31.13 -10.13 18.99
C LYS A 470 -30.62 -10.38 17.58
N TRP A 471 -29.36 -10.00 17.30
CA TRP A 471 -28.77 -10.17 15.97
C TRP A 471 -28.29 -11.60 15.77
N ASP A 472 -28.64 -12.20 14.63
CA ASP A 472 -28.07 -13.42 14.11
C ASP A 472 -27.83 -13.34 12.60
N SER A 473 -27.25 -14.36 11.99
CA SER A 473 -26.93 -14.36 10.57
C SER A 473 -28.15 -14.25 9.64
N SER A 474 -29.35 -14.55 10.10
CA SER A 474 -30.59 -14.39 9.31
C SER A 474 -31.03 -12.95 9.17
N TYR A 475 -30.63 -12.08 10.11
CA TYR A 475 -30.85 -10.64 10.02
C TYR A 475 -30.09 -10.03 8.82
N GLY A 476 -28.96 -10.61 8.47
CA GLY A 476 -28.04 -10.08 7.45
C GLY A 476 -27.11 -9.01 8.01
N ASN A 477 -26.45 -8.28 7.11
CA ASN A 477 -25.38 -7.33 7.44
C ASN A 477 -25.75 -5.86 7.19
N LYS A 478 -27.06 -5.53 7.13
CA LYS A 478 -27.53 -4.15 6.92
C LYS A 478 -28.49 -3.74 8.02
N GLN A 479 -28.34 -2.51 8.53
CA GLN A 479 -29.21 -1.94 9.53
C GLN A 479 -30.66 -1.88 9.05
N ARG A 480 -31.60 -2.28 9.91
CA ARG A 480 -33.05 -2.23 9.65
C ARG A 480 -33.77 -1.24 10.57
N THR A 481 -34.91 -0.82 10.11
CA THR A 481 -35.91 -0.06 10.89
C THR A 481 -36.77 -0.99 11.76
N GLU A 482 -37.58 -0.44 12.66
CA GLU A 482 -38.57 -1.21 13.42
C GLU A 482 -39.61 -1.91 12.51
N GLU A 483 -39.79 -1.43 11.28
CA GLU A 483 -40.62 -2.08 10.24
C GLU A 483 -39.86 -3.12 9.43
N GLU A 484 -38.63 -3.48 9.85
CA GLU A 484 -37.75 -4.44 9.21
C GLU A 484 -37.25 -4.06 7.80
N GLU A 485 -37.44 -2.82 7.36
CA GLU A 485 -36.90 -2.29 6.13
C GLU A 485 -35.43 -1.91 6.29
N ILE A 486 -34.64 -2.05 5.23
CA ILE A 486 -33.23 -1.60 5.24
C ILE A 486 -33.20 -0.07 5.27
N TYR A 487 -32.52 0.50 6.27
CA TYR A 487 -32.34 1.94 6.36
C TYR A 487 -31.19 2.43 5.47
N PHE A 488 -31.38 3.57 4.80
CA PHE A 488 -30.43 4.25 3.95
C PHE A 488 -30.24 5.69 4.41
N GLY A 489 -29.05 6.02 4.91
CA GLY A 489 -28.64 7.39 5.19
C GLY A 489 -27.83 7.98 4.04
N SER A 490 -27.68 9.30 3.99
CA SER A 490 -26.78 9.96 3.06
C SER A 490 -25.31 9.74 3.46
N VAL A 491 -24.38 9.84 2.50
CA VAL A 491 -22.95 9.87 2.83
C VAL A 491 -22.63 10.94 3.86
N LEU A 492 -23.25 12.11 3.75
CA LEU A 492 -23.11 13.18 4.75
C LEU A 492 -23.59 12.75 6.15
N GLU A 493 -24.70 12.00 6.23
CA GLU A 493 -25.20 11.45 7.50
C GLU A 493 -24.16 10.50 8.12
N HIS A 494 -23.53 9.61 7.33
CA HIS A 494 -22.46 8.72 7.80
C HIS A 494 -21.26 9.51 8.33
N ILE A 495 -20.85 10.55 7.61
CA ILE A 495 -19.75 11.45 8.02
C ILE A 495 -20.06 12.14 9.33
N LEU A 496 -21.24 12.77 9.44
CA LEU A 496 -21.67 13.45 10.66
C LEU A 496 -21.73 12.50 11.85
N LEU A 497 -22.33 11.34 11.64
CA LEU A 497 -22.47 10.31 12.67
C LEU A 497 -21.11 9.85 13.20
N GLN A 498 -20.16 9.49 12.31
CA GLN A 498 -18.84 9.02 12.71
C GLN A 498 -18.08 10.08 13.53
N ASN A 499 -18.07 11.32 13.06
CA ASN A 499 -17.32 12.40 13.70
C ASN A 499 -17.97 12.93 14.97
N LEU A 500 -19.31 12.96 15.03
CA LEU A 500 -20.03 13.36 16.24
C LEU A 500 -19.95 12.29 17.35
N CYS A 501 -20.09 11.00 17.02
CA CYS A 501 -19.90 9.94 18.01
C CYS A 501 -18.52 10.02 18.67
N ALA A 502 -17.49 10.39 17.92
CA ALA A 502 -16.14 10.56 18.43
C ALA A 502 -16.04 11.68 19.48
N PHE A 503 -16.78 12.79 19.30
CA PHE A 503 -16.84 13.88 20.28
C PHE A 503 -17.40 13.47 21.65
N TYR A 504 -18.32 12.49 21.67
CA TYR A 504 -18.97 12.02 22.89
C TYR A 504 -18.26 10.80 23.53
N ASP A 505 -17.41 10.09 22.79
CA ASP A 505 -16.69 8.90 23.25
C ASP A 505 -15.37 9.28 23.93
N VAL A 506 -15.47 9.89 25.11
CA VAL A 506 -14.33 10.44 25.83
C VAL A 506 -14.06 9.69 27.14
N GLY A 507 -12.82 9.75 27.60
CA GLY A 507 -12.38 9.24 28.89
C GLY A 507 -12.50 10.32 29.99
N GLU A 508 -11.79 10.10 31.10
CA GLU A 508 -11.85 10.97 32.27
C GLU A 508 -11.18 12.34 32.11
N HIS A 509 -10.26 12.47 31.14
CA HIS A 509 -9.60 13.75 30.81
C HIS A 509 -10.33 14.49 29.70
N ASN A 510 -11.50 14.01 29.31
CA ASN A 510 -12.31 14.57 28.23
C ASN A 510 -11.68 14.49 26.84
N GLU A 511 -10.70 13.61 26.68
CA GLU A 511 -10.08 13.23 25.42
C GLU A 511 -10.69 11.93 24.90
N MET A 512 -10.58 11.66 23.60
CA MET A 512 -11.19 10.47 23.00
C MET A 512 -10.62 9.19 23.59
N ARG A 513 -11.51 8.25 23.95
CA ARG A 513 -11.09 6.92 24.42
C ARG A 513 -10.32 6.17 23.35
N LEU A 514 -9.22 5.55 23.74
CA LEU A 514 -8.33 4.81 22.82
C LEU A 514 -8.96 3.49 22.34
N HIS A 515 -9.79 2.84 23.17
CA HIS A 515 -10.35 1.53 22.89
C HIS A 515 -9.29 0.51 22.43
N GLY A 516 -9.45 -0.09 21.23
CA GLY A 516 -8.56 -1.10 20.69
C GLY A 516 -7.23 -0.58 20.14
N ALA A 517 -7.15 0.67 19.79
CA ALA A 517 -6.01 1.51 19.39
C ALA A 517 -6.48 2.70 18.52
N ASP A 518 -5.55 3.50 18.05
CA ASP A 518 -5.76 4.49 16.98
C ASP A 518 -4.91 4.12 15.74
N TRP A 519 -4.36 5.10 15.03
CA TRP A 519 -3.45 4.87 13.90
C TRP A 519 -2.26 3.96 14.28
N ASN A 520 -1.78 4.08 15.50
CA ASN A 520 -0.78 3.18 16.06
C ASN A 520 -1.44 1.92 16.61
N ASP A 521 -1.58 0.89 15.79
CA ASP A 521 -2.19 -0.40 16.12
C ASP A 521 -1.59 -1.09 17.35
N ALA A 522 -0.41 -0.68 17.75
CA ALA A 522 0.31 -1.28 18.86
C ALA A 522 0.08 -0.56 20.21
N LEU A 523 -0.85 0.41 20.25
CA LEU A 523 -1.37 1.02 21.47
C LEU A 523 -2.64 0.29 21.97
N ASP A 524 -2.61 -1.03 22.00
CA ASP A 524 -3.77 -1.91 22.11
C ASP A 524 -4.00 -2.50 23.50
N MET A 525 -3.36 -1.94 24.54
CA MET A 525 -3.45 -2.48 25.91
C MET A 525 -4.03 -1.47 26.91
N ALA A 526 -4.60 -0.37 26.43
CA ALA A 526 -5.19 0.67 27.30
C ALA A 526 -6.71 0.82 27.09
N TRP A 527 -7.41 -0.28 26.92
CA TRP A 527 -8.83 -0.31 26.57
C TRP A 527 -9.74 0.42 27.56
N GLU A 528 -9.44 0.33 28.86
CA GLU A 528 -10.36 0.79 29.92
C GLU A 528 -10.30 2.31 30.12
N ARG A 529 -9.08 2.86 30.27
CA ARG A 529 -8.85 4.27 30.64
C ARG A 529 -7.92 5.01 29.67
N GLY A 530 -7.41 4.33 28.62
CA GLY A 530 -6.58 4.97 27.62
C GLY A 530 -7.36 6.02 26.82
N GLU A 531 -6.71 7.15 26.55
CA GLU A 531 -7.26 8.24 25.75
C GLU A 531 -6.24 8.69 24.69
N SER A 532 -6.73 9.14 23.53
CA SER A 532 -5.93 9.65 22.41
C SER A 532 -6.19 11.14 22.21
N VAL A 533 -5.32 11.97 22.75
CA VAL A 533 -5.28 13.42 22.47
C VAL A 533 -4.96 13.66 20.98
N ALA A 534 -4.11 12.80 20.41
CA ALA A 534 -3.76 12.83 18.98
C ALA A 534 -5.01 12.82 18.08
N PHE A 535 -5.93 11.88 18.31
CA PHE A 535 -7.15 11.78 17.52
C PHE A 535 -8.25 12.74 17.98
N THR A 536 -8.26 13.21 19.22
CA THR A 536 -9.10 14.36 19.60
C THR A 536 -8.74 15.58 18.76
N CYS A 537 -7.45 15.89 18.55
CA CYS A 537 -6.99 16.91 17.61
C CYS A 537 -7.51 16.66 16.18
N ALA A 538 -7.34 15.44 15.68
CA ALA A 538 -7.72 15.08 14.31
C ALA A 538 -9.21 15.31 14.05
N TYR A 539 -10.08 14.83 14.93
CA TYR A 539 -11.53 15.01 14.80
C TYR A 539 -11.98 16.45 14.98
N ALA A 540 -11.31 17.23 15.83
CA ALA A 540 -11.59 18.68 15.93
C ALA A 540 -11.34 19.37 14.58
N GLY A 541 -10.26 19.00 13.85
CA GLY A 541 -10.01 19.44 12.49
C GLY A 541 -11.11 19.01 11.52
N ASN A 542 -11.50 17.74 11.53
CA ASN A 542 -12.59 17.24 10.69
C ASN A 542 -13.91 17.98 10.91
N LEU A 543 -14.30 18.23 12.16
CA LEU A 543 -15.55 18.97 12.44
C LEU A 543 -15.56 20.36 11.82
N LYS A 544 -14.44 21.08 11.84
CA LYS A 544 -14.28 22.38 11.15
C LYS A 544 -14.43 22.24 9.63
N GLU A 545 -13.72 21.26 9.03
CA GLU A 545 -13.78 21.06 7.59
C GLU A 545 -15.14 20.55 7.11
N ILE A 546 -15.85 19.72 7.90
CA ILE A 546 -17.24 19.32 7.62
C ILE A 546 -18.17 20.53 7.63
N ALA A 547 -18.01 21.46 8.61
CA ALA A 547 -18.78 22.69 8.68
C ALA A 547 -18.55 23.58 7.44
N GLU A 548 -17.31 23.70 6.96
CA GLU A 548 -16.98 24.39 5.71
C GLU A 548 -17.65 23.71 4.51
N CYS A 549 -17.52 22.39 4.40
CA CYS A 549 -18.13 21.59 3.33
C CYS A 549 -19.67 21.74 3.29
N LEU A 550 -20.33 21.84 4.43
CA LEU A 550 -21.77 22.09 4.51
C LEU A 550 -22.15 23.48 3.98
N ARG A 551 -21.36 24.53 4.27
CA ARG A 551 -21.56 25.86 3.69
C ARG A 551 -21.41 25.85 2.18
N GLU A 552 -20.39 25.14 1.68
CA GLU A 552 -20.16 24.97 0.26
C GLU A 552 -21.34 24.24 -0.42
N LEU A 553 -21.86 23.19 0.23
CA LEU A 553 -23.03 22.46 -0.25
C LEU A 553 -24.25 23.36 -0.36
N GLU A 554 -24.50 24.19 0.68
CA GLU A 554 -25.60 25.17 0.66
C GLU A 554 -25.44 26.20 -0.47
N GLN A 555 -24.23 26.75 -0.65
CA GLN A 555 -23.94 27.76 -1.65
C GLN A 555 -24.07 27.23 -3.09
N VAL A 556 -23.62 26.01 -3.34
CA VAL A 556 -23.59 25.43 -4.69
C VAL A 556 -24.93 24.77 -5.06
N ASN A 557 -25.50 23.98 -4.15
CA ASN A 557 -26.69 23.18 -4.44
C ASN A 557 -27.98 23.77 -3.88
N GLY A 558 -27.91 24.84 -3.09
CA GLY A 558 -29.06 25.45 -2.42
C GLY A 558 -29.65 24.57 -1.29
N SER A 559 -28.94 23.54 -0.86
CA SER A 559 -29.38 22.59 0.16
C SER A 559 -29.20 23.20 1.55
N ASN A 560 -30.18 23.95 2.02
CA ASN A 560 -30.13 24.63 3.33
C ASN A 560 -30.68 23.81 4.50
N ARG A 561 -31.06 22.55 4.26
CA ARG A 561 -31.60 21.62 5.26
C ARG A 561 -31.11 20.22 4.99
N ILE A 562 -30.71 19.52 6.05
CA ILE A 562 -30.21 18.14 5.98
C ILE A 562 -31.16 17.22 6.73
N GLU A 563 -31.58 16.16 6.06
CA GLU A 563 -32.36 15.06 6.60
C GLU A 563 -31.45 13.96 7.12
N MET A 564 -31.70 13.43 8.31
CA MET A 564 -30.94 12.35 8.94
C MET A 564 -31.80 11.54 9.89
N ALA A 565 -31.33 10.39 10.36
CA ALA A 565 -32.01 9.55 11.34
C ALA A 565 -32.40 10.33 12.59
N GLU A 566 -33.63 10.12 13.11
CA GLU A 566 -34.16 10.82 14.30
C GLU A 566 -33.25 10.61 15.52
N GLU A 567 -32.65 9.44 15.63
CA GLU A 567 -31.75 9.08 16.74
C GLU A 567 -30.55 10.03 16.84
N MET A 568 -30.08 10.60 15.73
CA MET A 568 -28.95 11.54 15.74
C MET A 568 -29.22 12.84 16.52
N LYS A 569 -30.48 13.12 16.92
CA LYS A 569 -30.78 14.29 17.74
C LYS A 569 -29.94 14.37 19.02
N TYR A 570 -29.58 13.24 19.63
CA TYR A 570 -28.74 13.20 20.82
C TYR A 570 -27.33 13.76 20.56
N LEU A 571 -26.79 13.57 19.34
CA LEU A 571 -25.45 13.99 18.95
C LEU A 571 -25.33 15.50 18.65
N PHE A 572 -26.48 16.21 18.51
CA PHE A 572 -26.52 17.66 18.30
C PHE A 572 -26.83 18.45 19.60
N ALA A 573 -26.74 17.80 20.76
CA ALA A 573 -26.81 18.51 22.03
C ALA A 573 -25.71 19.56 22.18
N GLU A 574 -26.00 20.69 22.83
CA GLU A 574 -25.13 21.86 22.96
C GLU A 574 -25.09 22.37 24.42
N GLY A 575 -24.01 23.07 24.74
CA GLY A 575 -23.81 23.80 25.98
C GLY A 575 -22.48 23.55 26.66
N ASP A 576 -21.89 24.61 27.22
CA ASP A 576 -20.53 24.54 27.82
C ASP A 576 -20.49 23.47 28.95
N ALA A 577 -21.49 23.42 29.80
CA ALA A 577 -21.60 22.44 30.88
C ALA A 577 -21.60 20.97 30.37
N LEU A 578 -22.15 20.74 29.17
CA LEU A 578 -22.09 19.43 28.52
C LEU A 578 -20.69 19.16 27.99
N TYR A 579 -20.08 20.15 27.34
CA TYR A 579 -18.77 19.98 26.72
C TYR A 579 -17.65 19.73 27.75
N GLU A 580 -17.79 20.35 28.94
CA GLU A 580 -16.86 20.16 30.06
C GLU A 580 -17.03 18.86 30.83
N SER A 581 -18.19 18.16 30.70
CA SER A 581 -18.47 16.95 31.48
C SER A 581 -18.34 15.65 30.68
N PRO A 582 -17.29 14.85 30.90
CA PRO A 582 -17.17 13.50 30.33
C PRO A 582 -18.39 12.63 30.62
N GLU A 583 -18.95 12.70 31.83
CA GLU A 583 -20.09 11.87 32.24
C GLU A 583 -21.37 12.23 31.45
N GLN A 584 -21.59 13.52 31.16
CA GLN A 584 -22.74 13.93 30.35
C GLN A 584 -22.58 13.52 28.89
N LYS A 585 -21.36 13.65 28.33
CA LYS A 585 -21.03 13.16 26.99
C LYS A 585 -21.26 11.66 26.87
N GLN A 586 -20.70 10.86 27.77
CA GLN A 586 -20.85 9.40 27.78
C GLN A 586 -22.34 9.00 27.96
N ARG A 587 -23.10 9.71 28.78
CA ARG A 587 -24.55 9.46 28.94
C ARG A 587 -25.31 9.68 27.63
N LEU A 588 -25.08 10.79 26.95
CA LEU A 588 -25.74 11.07 25.67
C LEU A 588 -25.34 10.05 24.58
N LEU A 589 -24.08 9.65 24.55
CA LEU A 589 -23.63 8.59 23.66
C LEU A 589 -24.28 7.25 23.96
N SER A 590 -24.46 6.92 25.25
CA SER A 590 -25.20 5.72 25.67
C SER A 590 -26.67 5.77 25.26
N GLU A 591 -27.36 6.90 25.48
CA GLU A 591 -28.74 7.11 25.07
C GLU A 591 -28.90 6.95 23.54
N TYR A 592 -27.95 7.51 22.76
CA TYR A 592 -27.91 7.36 21.32
C TYR A 592 -27.67 5.89 20.88
N THR A 593 -26.65 5.24 21.44
CA THR A 593 -26.32 3.87 21.06
C THR A 593 -27.33 2.85 21.53
N ASP A 594 -28.06 3.12 22.61
CA ASP A 594 -29.23 2.34 23.07
C ASP A 594 -30.38 2.44 22.06
N ALA A 595 -30.65 3.63 21.52
CA ALA A 595 -31.67 3.83 20.50
C ALA A 595 -31.36 3.11 19.19
N CYS A 596 -30.05 2.87 18.88
CA CYS A 596 -29.61 2.20 17.67
C CYS A 596 -29.20 0.72 17.89
N LEU A 597 -29.49 0.14 19.07
CA LEU A 597 -28.91 -1.15 19.49
C LEU A 597 -29.27 -2.29 18.52
N HIS A 598 -30.54 -2.44 18.14
CA HIS A 598 -30.99 -3.48 17.21
C HIS A 598 -31.56 -2.85 15.93
N ASN A 599 -32.81 -2.46 15.93
CA ASN A 599 -33.44 -1.70 14.86
C ASN A 599 -33.54 -0.21 15.26
N ILE A 600 -33.55 0.69 14.29
CA ILE A 600 -33.79 2.11 14.48
C ILE A 600 -35.27 2.42 14.17
N SER A 601 -35.77 3.57 14.63
CA SER A 601 -37.18 3.96 14.41
C SER A 601 -37.59 4.05 12.94
N GLY A 602 -36.64 4.40 12.08
CA GLY A 602 -36.90 4.72 10.67
C GLY A 602 -37.42 6.14 10.43
N ASN A 603 -37.69 6.89 11.52
CA ASN A 603 -38.03 8.30 11.43
C ASN A 603 -36.84 9.17 11.12
N THR A 604 -37.09 10.35 10.55
CA THR A 604 -36.05 11.33 10.22
C THR A 604 -36.32 12.68 10.93
N ILE A 605 -35.22 13.39 11.20
CA ILE A 605 -35.21 14.79 11.57
C ILE A 605 -34.62 15.63 10.45
N ILE A 606 -35.04 16.88 10.35
CA ILE A 606 -34.54 17.82 9.35
C ILE A 606 -33.98 19.04 10.07
N LEU A 607 -32.66 19.24 9.98
CA LEU A 607 -32.00 20.38 10.62
C LEU A 607 -31.53 21.40 9.57
N PRO A 608 -31.61 22.73 9.89
CA PRO A 608 -30.99 23.75 9.06
C PRO A 608 -29.44 23.57 8.99
N VAL A 609 -28.82 23.78 7.83
CA VAL A 609 -27.36 23.74 7.66
C VAL A 609 -26.69 24.68 8.66
N GLU A 610 -27.19 25.91 8.82
CA GLU A 610 -26.60 26.88 9.76
C GLU A 610 -26.54 26.37 11.19
N GLN A 611 -27.57 25.64 11.64
CA GLN A 611 -27.60 25.04 12.98
C GLN A 611 -26.55 23.95 13.12
N ILE A 612 -26.44 23.05 12.11
CA ILE A 612 -25.43 21.98 12.11
C ILE A 612 -24.04 22.58 12.13
N VAL A 613 -23.78 23.56 11.27
CA VAL A 613 -22.48 24.26 11.16
C VAL A 613 -22.08 24.88 12.50
N LYS A 614 -22.95 25.63 13.15
CA LYS A 614 -22.69 26.24 14.47
C LYS A 614 -22.36 25.20 15.54
N ASN A 615 -23.07 24.07 15.51
CA ASN A 615 -22.88 22.97 16.45
C ASN A 615 -21.50 22.33 16.27
N LEU A 616 -21.12 22.06 15.02
CA LEU A 616 -19.81 21.46 14.70
C LEU A 616 -18.65 22.40 15.05
N GLU A 617 -18.76 23.68 14.71
CA GLU A 617 -17.74 24.68 15.01
C GLU A 617 -17.56 24.89 16.52
N ALA A 618 -18.66 24.95 17.29
CA ALA A 618 -18.60 25.08 18.73
C ALA A 618 -17.89 23.88 19.39
N LYS A 619 -18.20 22.65 18.95
CA LYS A 619 -17.53 21.45 19.42
C LYS A 619 -16.04 21.44 19.08
N ALA A 620 -15.71 21.76 17.82
CA ALA A 620 -14.32 21.81 17.36
C ALA A 620 -13.49 22.83 18.11
N GLU A 621 -14.01 24.05 18.28
CA GLU A 621 -13.28 25.10 18.98
C GLU A 621 -13.07 24.76 20.45
N TRP A 622 -14.10 24.21 21.10
CA TRP A 622 -13.98 23.74 22.48
C TRP A 622 -12.88 22.67 22.61
N MET A 623 -12.87 21.63 21.74
CA MET A 623 -11.84 20.59 21.74
C MET A 623 -10.44 21.18 21.58
N MET A 624 -10.25 22.04 20.57
CA MET A 624 -8.93 22.66 20.30
C MET A 624 -8.46 23.52 21.47
N GLN A 625 -9.34 24.27 22.11
CA GLN A 625 -9.00 25.10 23.26
C GLN A 625 -8.65 24.24 24.47
N ASN A 626 -9.46 23.21 24.77
CA ASN A 626 -9.19 22.29 25.87
C ASN A 626 -7.79 21.65 25.76
N ILE A 627 -7.43 21.16 24.56
CA ILE A 627 -6.11 20.58 24.30
C ILE A 627 -4.98 21.62 24.50
N ARG A 628 -5.15 22.82 23.97
CA ARG A 628 -4.13 23.87 24.13
C ARG A 628 -3.89 24.26 25.59
N GLU A 629 -4.92 24.24 26.42
CA GLU A 629 -4.86 24.62 27.82
C GLU A 629 -4.32 23.51 28.73
N HIS A 630 -4.66 22.26 28.45
CA HIS A 630 -4.39 21.16 29.37
C HIS A 630 -3.28 20.21 28.92
N GLU A 631 -3.04 20.05 27.60
CA GLU A 631 -2.14 19.04 27.08
C GLU A 631 -0.75 19.58 26.68
N TRP A 632 -0.50 20.87 26.77
CA TRP A 632 0.77 21.48 26.38
C TRP A 632 1.87 21.27 27.41
N ILE A 633 2.97 20.63 27.01
CA ILE A 633 4.19 20.42 27.80
C ILE A 633 5.22 21.46 27.39
N ALA A 634 5.42 22.49 28.23
CA ALA A 634 6.46 23.49 28.05
C ALA A 634 7.80 22.98 28.61
N ALA A 635 8.67 22.48 27.73
CA ALA A 635 9.98 21.98 28.14
C ALA A 635 11.00 23.10 28.37
N SER A 636 10.92 24.18 27.58
CA SER A 636 11.70 25.39 27.73
C SER A 636 10.98 26.59 27.07
N LYS A 637 11.66 27.72 26.95
CA LYS A 637 11.11 28.88 26.23
C LYS A 637 10.92 28.62 24.73
N GLU A 638 11.70 27.70 24.16
CA GLU A 638 11.72 27.41 22.73
C GLU A 638 11.30 25.98 22.38
N LEU A 639 11.20 25.10 23.36
CA LEU A 639 10.86 23.69 23.20
C LEU A 639 9.55 23.38 23.92
N GLY A 640 8.68 22.66 23.25
CA GLY A 640 7.43 22.18 23.81
C GLY A 640 6.71 21.28 22.82
N TRP A 641 5.82 20.45 23.33
CA TRP A 641 4.97 19.54 22.55
C TRP A 641 3.71 19.20 23.32
N PHE A 642 2.74 18.57 22.67
CA PHE A 642 1.52 18.11 23.31
C PHE A 642 1.70 16.72 23.90
N ASN A 643 1.09 16.41 25.05
CA ASN A 643 0.81 15.05 25.45
C ASN A 643 -0.13 14.43 24.40
N GLY A 644 0.23 13.30 23.82
CA GLY A 644 -0.55 12.64 22.78
C GLY A 644 -1.50 11.56 23.31
N TYR A 645 -1.25 11.04 24.52
CA TYR A 645 -1.95 9.88 25.05
C TYR A 645 -2.04 9.86 26.58
N TYR A 646 -3.06 9.17 27.07
CA TYR A 646 -3.19 8.70 28.44
C TYR A 646 -3.16 7.18 28.46
N ASP A 647 -2.44 6.61 29.45
CA ASP A 647 -2.33 5.17 29.63
C ASP A 647 -3.56 4.56 30.35
N ASN A 648 -3.59 3.23 30.50
CA ASN A 648 -4.70 2.53 31.13
C ASN A 648 -4.84 2.81 32.66
N ASN A 649 -3.87 3.51 33.24
CA ASN A 649 -3.93 4.00 34.62
C ASN A 649 -4.44 5.45 34.70
N GLY A 650 -4.72 6.10 33.57
CA GLY A 650 -5.12 7.50 33.46
C GLY A 650 -3.97 8.49 33.66
N ASN A 651 -2.71 8.07 33.40
CA ASN A 651 -1.56 8.97 33.49
C ASN A 651 -1.19 9.49 32.10
N PRO A 652 -0.76 10.77 31.98
CA PRO A 652 -0.21 11.28 30.75
C PRO A 652 1.08 10.53 30.38
N VAL A 653 1.20 10.18 29.10
CA VAL A 653 2.31 9.34 28.60
C VAL A 653 3.57 10.18 28.37
N GLU A 654 3.40 11.38 27.88
CA GLU A 654 4.51 12.25 27.51
C GLU A 654 4.86 13.23 28.65
N ARG A 655 6.12 13.58 28.74
CA ARG A 655 6.64 14.49 29.79
C ARG A 655 8.03 14.99 29.49
N CYS A 656 8.41 16.07 30.16
CA CYS A 656 9.77 16.59 30.16
C CYS A 656 10.32 16.66 31.59
N ARG A 657 11.27 15.77 31.91
CA ARG A 657 12.02 15.78 33.17
C ARG A 657 13.51 15.66 32.85
N GLU A 658 14.40 16.08 33.77
CA GLU A 658 15.83 16.23 33.54
C GLU A 658 16.51 15.01 32.85
N ASN A 659 16.11 13.77 33.19
CA ASN A 659 16.65 12.53 32.61
C ASN A 659 15.57 11.60 32.01
N ASP A 660 14.37 12.15 31.76
CA ASP A 660 13.24 11.35 31.27
C ASP A 660 12.35 12.25 30.39
N VAL A 661 12.78 12.39 29.15
CA VAL A 661 12.05 13.11 28.11
C VAL A 661 11.24 12.10 27.31
N ARG A 662 9.92 12.24 27.31
CA ARG A 662 8.99 11.40 26.55
C ARG A 662 8.24 12.27 25.55
N MET A 663 8.48 12.01 24.30
CA MET A 663 7.83 12.68 23.17
C MET A 663 7.42 11.62 22.14
N MET A 664 6.19 11.67 21.67
CA MET A 664 5.65 10.86 20.58
C MET A 664 5.30 11.77 19.41
N LEU A 665 5.73 11.38 18.21
CA LEU A 665 5.51 12.17 16.99
C LEU A 665 4.03 12.25 16.60
N THR A 666 3.26 11.18 16.80
CA THR A 666 1.86 11.05 16.36
C THR A 666 0.98 12.19 16.89
N GLY A 667 1.06 12.47 18.20
CA GLY A 667 0.28 13.58 18.82
C GLY A 667 0.60 14.92 18.18
N GLN A 668 1.86 15.16 17.86
CA GLN A 668 2.31 16.41 17.28
C GLN A 668 1.82 16.58 15.84
N VAL A 669 1.86 15.50 15.06
CA VAL A 669 1.40 15.51 13.67
C VAL A 669 -0.07 15.92 13.60
N PHE A 670 -0.94 15.31 14.39
CA PHE A 670 -2.36 15.64 14.35
C PHE A 670 -2.70 16.99 14.97
N ALA A 671 -1.97 17.43 15.99
CA ALA A 671 -2.12 18.80 16.54
C ALA A 671 -1.76 19.89 15.51
N ILE A 672 -0.72 19.64 14.68
CA ILE A 672 -0.31 20.55 13.60
C ILE A 672 -1.32 20.50 12.45
N MET A 673 -1.68 19.30 11.99
CA MET A 673 -2.54 19.04 10.83
C MET A 673 -3.94 19.62 11.02
N SER A 674 -4.54 19.43 12.19
CA SER A 674 -5.88 19.91 12.53
C SER A 674 -5.98 21.43 12.70
N GLY A 675 -4.85 22.10 12.92
CA GLY A 675 -4.84 23.52 13.34
C GLY A 675 -5.01 23.72 14.84
N THR A 676 -5.01 22.67 15.65
CA THR A 676 -5.00 22.76 17.11
C THR A 676 -3.76 23.51 17.60
N ALA A 677 -2.57 23.15 17.14
CA ALA A 677 -1.35 23.86 17.48
C ALA A 677 -1.34 25.29 16.90
N SER A 678 -1.03 26.31 17.72
CA SER A 678 -0.77 27.66 17.21
C SER A 678 0.52 27.70 16.38
N LYS A 679 0.76 28.79 15.65
CA LYS A 679 1.99 28.93 14.84
C LYS A 679 3.25 28.85 15.71
N GLU A 680 3.22 29.46 16.90
CA GLU A 680 4.31 29.43 17.88
C GLU A 680 4.53 28.01 18.44
N GLN A 681 3.43 27.28 18.69
CA GLN A 681 3.49 25.89 19.13
C GLN A 681 4.05 24.98 18.03
N VAL A 682 3.67 25.17 16.77
CA VAL A 682 4.27 24.42 15.64
C VAL A 682 5.79 24.63 15.58
N ALA A 683 6.25 25.89 15.74
CA ALA A 683 7.69 26.18 15.75
C ALA A 683 8.41 25.50 16.93
N ALA A 684 7.78 25.47 18.12
CA ALA A 684 8.34 24.81 19.30
C ALA A 684 8.35 23.27 19.14
N ILE A 685 7.30 22.69 18.57
CA ILE A 685 7.21 21.26 18.24
C ILE A 685 8.31 20.87 17.25
N SER A 686 8.51 21.65 16.20
CA SER A 686 9.53 21.36 15.19
C SER A 686 10.93 21.34 15.80
N LYS A 687 11.28 22.33 16.63
CA LYS A 687 12.55 22.36 17.37
C LYS A 687 12.69 21.19 18.35
N SER A 688 11.60 20.79 19.01
CA SER A 688 11.60 19.66 19.94
C SER A 688 11.80 18.35 19.20
N ALA A 689 11.13 18.16 18.05
CA ALA A 689 11.32 16.99 17.19
C ALA A 689 12.77 16.91 16.66
N ASP A 690 13.34 18.04 16.25
CA ASP A 690 14.76 18.11 15.85
C ASP A 690 15.72 17.73 17.00
N THR A 691 15.35 18.05 18.22
CA THR A 691 16.20 17.80 19.40
C THR A 691 16.09 16.38 19.91
N TYR A 692 14.89 15.82 19.93
CA TYR A 692 14.60 14.58 20.65
C TYR A 692 14.24 13.38 19.74
N LEU A 693 13.74 13.62 18.53
CA LEU A 693 13.27 12.56 17.62
C LEU A 693 14.13 12.39 16.36
N PHE A 694 14.88 13.43 15.96
CA PHE A 694 15.68 13.36 14.74
C PHE A 694 16.90 12.47 14.91
N ASP A 695 17.05 11.48 14.03
CA ASP A 695 18.20 10.57 13.97
C ASP A 695 18.59 10.34 12.51
N GLU A 696 19.68 10.98 12.10
CA GLU A 696 20.18 10.90 10.72
C GLU A 696 20.59 9.48 10.33
N LYS A 697 21.16 8.71 11.28
CA LYS A 697 21.58 7.32 11.04
C LYS A 697 20.39 6.40 10.78
N ALA A 698 19.32 6.58 11.55
CA ALA A 698 18.08 5.82 11.37
C ALA A 698 17.24 6.30 10.17
N GLY A 699 17.59 7.43 9.57
CA GLY A 699 16.95 7.94 8.36
C GLY A 699 15.90 9.03 8.55
N GLY A 700 15.80 9.66 9.72
CA GLY A 700 14.90 10.79 9.95
C GLY A 700 14.31 10.91 11.35
N TYR A 701 13.02 11.19 11.43
CA TYR A 701 12.33 11.42 12.71
C TYR A 701 11.73 10.11 13.23
N ARG A 702 12.15 9.72 14.43
CA ARG A 702 11.64 8.56 15.16
C ARG A 702 10.21 8.79 15.62
N LEU A 703 9.45 7.70 15.74
CA LEU A 703 8.05 7.77 16.17
C LEU A 703 7.91 8.19 17.64
N ASN A 704 8.86 7.82 18.48
CA ASN A 704 8.94 8.24 19.89
C ASN A 704 10.37 8.22 20.40
N THR A 705 10.61 8.93 21.52
CA THR A 705 11.83 8.80 22.31
C THR A 705 11.90 7.45 23.03
N ASP A 706 13.10 7.01 23.42
CA ASP A 706 13.25 5.78 24.22
C ASP A 706 12.73 6.00 25.66
N PHE A 707 11.61 5.34 25.98
CA PHE A 707 11.01 5.43 27.31
C PHE A 707 11.73 4.60 28.37
N LYS A 708 12.60 3.69 27.96
CA LYS A 708 13.40 2.81 28.84
C LYS A 708 12.53 2.00 29.82
N GLU A 709 11.31 1.71 29.44
CA GLU A 709 10.38 0.88 30.20
C GLU A 709 9.44 0.13 29.25
N GLU A 710 9.02 -1.07 29.64
CA GLU A 710 8.01 -1.87 28.98
C GLU A 710 6.61 -1.40 29.42
N LYS A 711 6.08 -0.37 28.75
CA LYS A 711 4.83 0.28 29.14
C LYS A 711 3.60 -0.48 28.61
N PHE A 712 3.38 -1.71 29.13
CA PHE A 712 2.24 -2.53 28.71
C PHE A 712 0.88 -2.04 29.23
N ASP A 713 0.84 -1.02 30.04
CA ASP A 713 -0.37 -0.29 30.39
C ASP A 713 -0.82 0.70 29.29
N LEU A 714 -0.09 0.75 28.18
CA LEU A 714 -0.46 1.49 26.98
C LEU A 714 -0.56 0.60 25.75
N GLY A 715 0.47 -0.21 25.45
CA GLY A 715 0.42 -1.04 24.26
C GLY A 715 1.60 -1.99 24.07
N ARG A 716 1.39 -3.02 23.23
CA ARG A 716 2.39 -4.01 22.86
C ARG A 716 3.61 -3.42 22.16
N MET A 717 3.52 -2.18 21.61
CA MET A 717 4.67 -1.54 20.97
C MET A 717 5.90 -1.50 21.90
N PHE A 718 5.71 -1.30 23.19
CA PHE A 718 6.79 -1.24 24.17
C PHE A 718 7.42 -2.61 24.47
N GLY A 719 6.88 -3.70 23.92
CA GLY A 719 7.52 -5.01 23.87
C GLY A 719 8.46 -5.19 22.69
N PHE A 720 8.42 -4.32 21.68
CA PHE A 720 9.41 -4.30 20.60
C PHE A 720 10.70 -3.65 21.07
N ALA A 721 11.83 -4.10 20.54
CA ALA A 721 13.10 -3.41 20.78
C ALA A 721 12.99 -1.96 20.31
N TYR A 722 13.59 -1.03 21.03
CA TYR A 722 13.61 0.37 20.65
C TYR A 722 14.31 0.58 19.31
N GLY A 723 13.66 1.28 18.39
CA GLY A 723 14.08 1.47 17.02
C GLY A 723 13.45 0.49 16.02
N GLU A 724 12.54 -0.38 16.50
CA GLU A 724 11.82 -1.36 15.69
C GLU A 724 10.32 -1.08 15.69
N LYS A 725 9.70 -1.19 14.51
CA LYS A 725 8.26 -1.00 14.33
C LYS A 725 7.78 0.32 14.97
N GLU A 726 6.67 0.27 15.69
CA GLU A 726 6.08 1.44 16.33
C GLU A 726 6.88 1.95 17.55
N ASN A 727 7.86 1.20 18.05
CA ASN A 727 8.68 1.63 19.18
C ASN A 727 9.98 2.33 18.75
N GLY A 728 9.85 3.57 18.33
CA GLY A 728 11.01 4.44 18.04
C GLY A 728 11.70 4.20 16.70
N ALA A 729 11.14 3.39 15.79
CA ALA A 729 11.62 3.36 14.41
C ALA A 729 11.32 4.70 13.70
N VAL A 730 12.01 4.97 12.59
CA VAL A 730 11.60 6.02 11.66
C VAL A 730 10.47 5.47 10.83
N PHE A 731 9.23 5.72 11.27
CA PHE A 731 8.04 5.20 10.62
C PHE A 731 7.65 6.12 9.45
N SER A 732 7.91 5.67 8.23
CA SER A 732 7.83 6.50 7.01
C SER A 732 6.48 7.20 6.84
N HIS A 733 5.39 6.50 7.11
CA HIS A 733 4.04 7.04 6.99
C HIS A 733 3.82 8.25 7.90
N MET A 734 4.14 8.13 9.20
CA MET A 734 3.96 9.24 10.15
C MET A 734 4.94 10.38 9.90
N ALA A 735 6.18 10.08 9.50
CA ALA A 735 7.16 11.11 9.14
C ALA A 735 6.68 11.94 7.94
N ILE A 736 6.10 11.31 6.91
CA ILE A 736 5.57 12.04 5.74
C ILE A 736 4.32 12.85 6.09
N MET A 737 3.44 12.31 6.93
CA MET A 737 2.31 13.08 7.46
C MET A 737 2.77 14.31 8.27
N TYR A 738 3.87 14.17 9.02
CA TYR A 738 4.51 15.30 9.71
C TYR A 738 4.97 16.36 8.71
N ALA A 739 5.66 15.97 7.64
CA ALA A 739 6.06 16.89 6.57
C ALA A 739 4.85 17.59 5.93
N ASN A 740 3.80 16.83 5.57
CA ASN A 740 2.57 17.38 5.01
C ASN A 740 1.94 18.43 5.93
N ALA A 741 1.85 18.12 7.23
CA ALA A 741 1.31 19.05 8.23
C ALA A 741 2.15 20.33 8.34
N LEU A 742 3.48 20.21 8.34
CA LEU A 742 4.40 21.36 8.38
C LEU A 742 4.24 22.26 7.15
N TYR A 743 4.23 21.69 5.94
CA TYR A 743 4.00 22.45 4.70
C TYR A 743 2.67 23.20 4.73
N LYS A 744 1.57 22.54 5.10
CA LYS A 744 0.23 23.15 5.21
C LYS A 744 0.19 24.34 6.18
N ARG A 745 1.05 24.33 7.18
CA ARG A 745 1.15 25.40 8.18
C ARG A 745 2.23 26.46 7.82
N GLY A 746 2.86 26.37 6.64
CA GLY A 746 3.84 27.32 6.13
C GLY A 746 5.26 27.14 6.67
N PHE A 747 5.58 25.94 7.19
CA PHE A 747 6.92 25.53 7.64
C PHE A 747 7.58 24.67 6.56
N ALA A 748 7.77 25.27 5.38
CA ALA A 748 8.20 24.53 4.18
C ALA A 748 9.64 23.98 4.30
N ARG A 749 10.56 24.73 4.91
CA ARG A 749 11.96 24.29 5.13
C ARG A 749 12.03 23.06 6.04
N GLU A 750 11.25 23.07 7.11
CA GLU A 750 11.16 21.94 8.03
C GLU A 750 10.50 20.74 7.35
N GLY A 751 9.42 20.96 6.59
CA GLY A 751 8.76 19.91 5.80
C GLY A 751 9.70 19.28 4.76
N TYR A 752 10.46 20.10 4.03
CA TYR A 752 11.50 19.65 3.10
C TYR A 752 12.55 18.77 3.79
N LYS A 753 13.05 19.22 4.95
CA LYS A 753 14.04 18.46 5.74
C LYS A 753 13.53 17.06 6.04
N VAL A 754 12.27 16.91 6.44
CA VAL A 754 11.68 15.60 6.72
C VAL A 754 11.62 14.72 5.47
N LEU A 755 11.06 15.21 4.36
CA LEU A 755 10.93 14.46 3.11
C LEU A 755 12.28 14.07 2.53
N HIS A 756 13.20 15.03 2.47
CA HIS A 756 14.53 14.84 1.88
C HIS A 756 15.38 13.86 2.69
N THR A 757 15.36 13.92 4.03
CA THR A 757 16.09 12.98 4.88
C THR A 757 15.56 11.54 4.69
N LEU A 758 14.25 11.38 4.68
CA LEU A 758 13.61 10.07 4.47
C LEU A 758 13.95 9.49 3.09
N LEU A 759 13.85 10.31 2.04
CA LEU A 759 14.16 9.90 0.66
C LEU A 759 15.63 9.49 0.52
N ASN A 760 16.54 10.30 1.07
CA ASN A 760 17.97 9.99 1.05
C ASN A 760 18.28 8.69 1.80
N ALA A 761 17.62 8.42 2.91
CA ALA A 761 17.76 7.16 3.62
C ALA A 761 17.30 5.97 2.75
N ALA A 762 16.17 6.10 2.06
CA ALA A 762 15.68 5.07 1.13
C ALA A 762 16.65 4.84 -0.05
N MET A 763 17.17 5.92 -0.64
CA MET A 763 18.11 5.86 -1.77
C MET A 763 19.50 5.33 -1.40
N LYS A 764 19.88 5.35 -0.12
CA LYS A 764 21.17 4.87 0.36
C LYS A 764 21.17 3.36 0.51
N PHE A 765 21.34 2.65 -0.60
CA PHE A 765 21.24 1.20 -0.70
C PHE A 765 22.09 0.43 0.32
N GLU A 766 23.28 0.92 0.64
CA GLU A 766 24.18 0.27 1.61
C GLU A 766 23.54 0.09 3.00
N ASN A 767 22.57 0.95 3.34
CA ASN A 767 21.84 0.90 4.60
C ASN A 767 20.43 0.32 4.37
N SER A 768 19.66 0.92 3.43
CA SER A 768 18.25 0.58 3.22
C SER A 768 18.03 -0.86 2.74
N ARG A 769 18.96 -1.40 1.95
CA ARG A 769 18.91 -2.79 1.45
C ARG A 769 17.63 -3.13 0.69
N MET A 770 17.10 -2.20 -0.05
CA MET A 770 15.86 -2.37 -0.80
C MET A 770 15.97 -1.78 -2.22
N TYR A 771 15.13 -2.27 -3.12
CA TYR A 771 14.96 -1.66 -4.44
C TYR A 771 14.27 -0.28 -4.32
N PRO A 772 14.24 0.53 -5.41
CA PRO A 772 13.62 1.84 -5.36
C PRO A 772 12.18 1.80 -4.82
N GLY A 773 11.88 2.69 -3.90
CA GLY A 773 10.59 2.80 -3.20
C GLY A 773 10.78 3.16 -1.73
N LEU A 774 9.67 3.36 -1.02
CA LEU A 774 9.67 3.61 0.42
C LEU A 774 9.33 2.34 1.19
N PRO A 775 10.01 2.09 2.34
CA PRO A 775 9.61 1.06 3.29
C PRO A 775 8.53 1.60 4.22
N GLU A 776 7.91 0.72 4.99
CA GLU A 776 7.02 1.13 6.08
C GLU A 776 7.79 1.84 7.19
N TYR A 777 8.97 1.33 7.54
CA TYR A 777 9.86 1.98 8.51
C TYR A 777 11.34 1.67 8.26
N PHE A 778 12.20 2.48 8.85
CA PHE A 778 13.63 2.23 8.97
C PHE A 778 13.98 1.90 10.40
N ASP A 779 14.81 0.86 10.60
CA ASP A 779 15.32 0.44 11.89
C ASP A 779 16.50 1.32 12.39
N ASN A 780 17.12 0.93 13.51
CA ASN A 780 18.27 1.65 14.08
C ASN A 780 19.52 1.73 13.19
N GLU A 781 19.62 0.87 12.19
CA GLU A 781 20.73 0.83 11.23
C GLU A 781 20.37 1.53 9.91
N GLY A 782 19.14 2.04 9.78
CA GLY A 782 18.62 2.63 8.56
C GLY A 782 18.23 1.59 7.51
N ARG A 783 17.98 0.33 7.91
CA ARG A 783 17.46 -0.70 7.03
C ARG A 783 15.98 -0.50 6.80
N GLY A 784 15.56 -0.49 5.54
CA GLY A 784 14.15 -0.41 5.17
C GLY A 784 13.45 -1.75 5.30
N LEU A 785 12.32 -1.77 6.00
CA LEU A 785 11.52 -2.97 6.28
C LEU A 785 10.09 -2.80 5.78
N TYR A 786 9.48 -3.89 5.30
CA TYR A 786 8.17 -3.92 4.65
C TYR A 786 8.12 -2.96 3.44
N ALA A 787 8.94 -3.27 2.43
CA ALA A 787 9.00 -2.50 1.20
C ALA A 787 7.70 -2.61 0.38
N TYR A 788 7.43 -1.61 -0.43
CA TYR A 788 6.35 -1.46 -1.41
C TYR A 788 4.93 -1.26 -0.86
N LEU A 789 4.42 -2.10 0.03
CA LEU A 789 3.02 -2.04 0.45
C LEU A 789 2.81 -1.15 1.69
N THR A 790 3.17 0.11 1.59
CA THR A 790 3.01 1.11 2.66
C THR A 790 2.17 2.30 2.22
N GLY A 791 1.32 2.82 3.12
CA GLY A 791 0.58 4.07 2.91
C GLY A 791 1.48 5.31 2.83
N ALA A 792 2.75 5.19 3.26
CA ALA A 792 3.75 6.24 3.17
C ALA A 792 3.89 6.79 1.74
N ALA A 793 3.88 5.93 0.72
CA ALA A 793 4.04 6.34 -0.67
C ALA A 793 2.87 7.19 -1.17
N SER A 794 1.63 6.87 -0.78
CA SER A 794 0.45 7.68 -1.11
C SER A 794 0.55 9.08 -0.52
N TRP A 795 0.96 9.18 0.75
CA TRP A 795 1.16 10.46 1.42
C TRP A 795 2.36 11.24 0.86
N TYR A 796 3.44 10.55 0.46
CA TYR A 796 4.59 11.20 -0.16
C TYR A 796 4.18 11.85 -1.49
N MET A 797 3.53 11.09 -2.37
CA MET A 797 3.03 11.59 -3.65
C MET A 797 2.05 12.74 -3.46
N LEU A 798 1.08 12.61 -2.54
CA LEU A 798 0.13 13.67 -2.21
C LEU A 798 0.86 14.93 -1.75
N THR A 799 1.82 14.81 -0.82
CA THR A 799 2.57 15.97 -0.29
C THR A 799 3.38 16.65 -1.38
N MET A 800 4.05 15.90 -2.24
CA MET A 800 4.79 16.46 -3.37
C MET A 800 3.87 17.28 -4.28
N ILE A 801 2.72 16.74 -4.64
CA ILE A 801 1.79 17.42 -5.56
C ILE A 801 1.13 18.62 -4.88
N THR A 802 0.51 18.42 -3.70
CA THR A 802 -0.37 19.42 -3.10
C THR A 802 0.38 20.49 -2.30
N GLU A 803 1.55 20.14 -1.76
CA GLU A 803 2.29 21.05 -0.88
C GLU A 803 3.58 21.57 -1.53
N VAL A 804 4.42 20.68 -2.08
CA VAL A 804 5.72 21.07 -2.66
C VAL A 804 5.52 21.78 -4.00
N PHE A 805 4.92 21.11 -4.98
CA PHE A 805 4.54 21.72 -6.27
C PHE A 805 3.28 22.59 -6.15
N GLY A 806 2.52 22.43 -5.08
CA GLY A 806 1.40 23.27 -4.68
C GLY A 806 0.17 23.18 -5.57
N VAL A 807 -0.08 22.05 -6.21
CA VAL A 807 -1.24 21.84 -7.10
C VAL A 807 -2.38 21.22 -6.31
N ARG A 808 -3.39 22.01 -5.98
CA ARG A 808 -4.54 21.60 -5.17
C ARG A 808 -5.85 21.79 -5.90
N GLY A 809 -6.84 20.98 -5.54
CA GLY A 809 -8.24 21.24 -5.89
C GLY A 809 -8.91 22.18 -4.90
N LYS A 810 -9.88 22.94 -5.37
CA LYS A 810 -10.87 23.65 -4.53
C LYS A 810 -12.21 23.67 -5.28
N LEU A 811 -13.10 22.77 -4.91
CA LEU A 811 -14.39 22.57 -5.57
C LEU A 811 -14.28 22.40 -7.12
N GLY A 812 -13.22 21.71 -7.56
CA GLY A 812 -12.94 21.45 -8.96
C GLY A 812 -12.12 22.54 -9.68
N ASP A 813 -11.90 23.70 -9.06
CA ASP A 813 -10.90 24.65 -9.51
C ASP A 813 -9.49 24.14 -9.15
N MET A 814 -8.48 24.45 -9.99
CA MET A 814 -7.08 24.16 -9.65
C MET A 814 -6.45 25.40 -9.01
N VAL A 815 -5.99 25.27 -7.79
CA VAL A 815 -5.24 26.30 -7.06
C VAL A 815 -3.76 25.93 -7.06
N ILE A 816 -2.89 26.85 -7.45
CA ILE A 816 -1.45 26.62 -7.52
C ILE A 816 -0.72 27.54 -6.55
N LYS A 817 0.02 26.94 -5.62
CA LYS A 817 0.84 27.63 -4.60
C LYS A 817 2.07 26.79 -4.28
N PRO A 818 3.16 26.90 -5.04
CA PRO A 818 4.36 26.09 -4.80
C PRO A 818 5.09 26.50 -3.51
N SER A 819 5.74 25.51 -2.90
CA SER A 819 6.65 25.66 -1.75
C SER A 819 7.98 24.95 -2.03
N LEU A 820 8.43 24.99 -3.29
CA LEU A 820 9.68 24.39 -3.76
C LEU A 820 10.90 25.02 -3.09
N MET A 821 11.82 24.21 -2.62
CA MET A 821 13.11 24.67 -2.09
C MET A 821 14.10 24.92 -3.23
N PRO A 822 15.13 25.76 -3.03
CA PRO A 822 16.17 25.99 -4.05
C PRO A 822 16.82 24.71 -4.58
N GLU A 823 16.93 23.69 -3.71
CA GLU A 823 17.52 22.39 -4.00
C GLU A 823 16.67 21.53 -4.96
N GLU A 824 15.39 21.85 -5.12
CA GLU A 824 14.45 21.13 -5.99
C GLU A 824 14.38 21.71 -7.42
N PHE A 825 15.21 22.69 -7.73
CA PHE A 825 15.35 23.24 -9.08
C PHE A 825 16.62 22.71 -9.76
N ASP A 826 16.54 22.58 -11.09
CA ASP A 826 17.73 22.30 -11.90
C ASP A 826 18.71 23.49 -11.88
N PRO A 827 19.96 23.33 -12.37
CA PRO A 827 20.92 24.45 -12.44
C PRO A 827 20.46 25.64 -13.29
N ALA A 828 19.44 25.47 -14.14
CA ALA A 828 18.84 26.53 -14.94
C ALA A 828 17.63 27.19 -14.25
N GLY A 829 17.28 26.74 -13.01
CA GLY A 829 16.18 27.28 -12.24
C GLY A 829 14.81 26.74 -12.64
N ASN A 830 14.75 25.52 -13.21
CA ASN A 830 13.50 24.91 -13.63
C ASN A 830 13.15 23.71 -12.74
N ALA A 831 11.85 23.50 -12.53
CA ALA A 831 11.25 22.29 -11.99
C ALA A 831 9.93 22.03 -12.69
N SER A 832 9.49 20.79 -12.80
CA SER A 832 8.17 20.50 -13.37
C SER A 832 7.48 19.31 -12.73
N VAL A 833 6.15 19.28 -12.85
CA VAL A 833 5.31 18.13 -12.50
C VAL A 833 4.30 17.85 -13.58
N LYS A 834 4.18 16.57 -13.96
CA LYS A 834 3.14 16.06 -14.86
C LYS A 834 2.12 15.28 -14.05
N LEU A 835 0.85 15.58 -14.22
CA LEU A 835 -0.23 14.94 -13.49
C LEU A 835 -1.56 15.01 -14.27
N GLU A 836 -2.57 14.32 -13.77
CA GLU A 836 -3.96 14.50 -14.23
C GLU A 836 -4.76 15.31 -13.20
N PHE A 837 -5.58 16.22 -13.70
CA PHE A 837 -6.53 16.98 -12.88
C PHE A 837 -7.86 17.10 -13.63
N SER A 838 -8.97 16.74 -12.99
CA SER A 838 -10.30 16.73 -13.60
C SER A 838 -10.36 16.01 -14.96
N GLY A 839 -9.61 14.90 -15.11
CA GLY A 839 -9.53 14.10 -16.35
C GLY A 839 -8.72 14.73 -17.47
N LYS A 840 -8.04 15.84 -17.24
CA LYS A 840 -7.13 16.49 -18.19
C LYS A 840 -5.68 16.27 -17.78
N LYS A 841 -4.80 16.15 -18.78
CA LYS A 841 -3.35 15.97 -18.55
C LYS A 841 -2.66 17.32 -18.52
N PHE A 842 -1.94 17.59 -17.44
CA PHE A 842 -1.19 18.83 -17.27
C PHE A 842 0.31 18.56 -17.13
N GLU A 843 1.09 19.57 -17.52
CA GLU A 843 2.49 19.74 -17.20
C GLU A 843 2.68 21.15 -16.67
N LEU A 844 2.98 21.28 -15.37
CA LEU A 844 3.25 22.56 -14.74
C LEU A 844 4.76 22.74 -14.71
N CYS A 845 5.24 23.82 -15.33
CA CYS A 845 6.66 24.19 -15.41
C CYS A 845 6.91 25.43 -14.58
N TYR A 846 7.79 25.31 -13.61
CA TYR A 846 8.19 26.39 -12.69
C TYR A 846 9.55 26.92 -13.09
N HIS A 847 9.64 28.24 -13.28
CA HIS A 847 10.85 28.94 -13.70
C HIS A 847 11.21 29.99 -12.67
N LYS A 848 12.34 29.84 -12.03
CA LYS A 848 12.86 30.79 -11.05
C LYS A 848 13.76 31.81 -11.75
N THR A 849 13.40 33.08 -11.66
CA THR A 849 14.19 34.18 -12.22
C THR A 849 15.23 34.65 -11.19
N GLU A 850 16.52 34.35 -11.45
CA GLU A 850 17.71 34.68 -10.69
C GLU A 850 17.81 34.19 -9.23
N CYS A 851 19.03 33.78 -8.87
CA CYS A 851 19.43 33.27 -7.56
C CYS A 851 19.20 34.29 -6.42
N GLN A 852 17.98 34.54 -6.03
CA GLN A 852 17.69 35.08 -4.72
C GLN A 852 17.32 33.95 -3.76
N SER A 853 18.04 33.92 -2.64
CA SER A 853 17.87 32.96 -1.53
C SER A 853 16.55 33.13 -0.75
N THR A 854 15.47 33.59 -1.39
CA THR A 854 14.19 33.73 -0.71
C THR A 854 13.42 32.43 -0.79
N GLU A 855 13.10 31.87 0.35
CA GLU A 855 12.29 30.65 0.54
C GLU A 855 10.81 30.83 0.12
N GLN A 856 10.43 31.99 -0.36
CA GLN A 856 9.07 32.31 -0.79
C GLN A 856 8.98 32.28 -2.32
N ASN A 857 8.32 31.24 -2.85
CA ASN A 857 8.02 31.08 -4.28
C ASN A 857 6.75 31.87 -4.64
N ARG A 858 6.87 33.21 -4.76
CA ARG A 858 5.74 34.02 -5.23
C ARG A 858 5.59 33.87 -6.75
N ILE A 859 4.39 33.49 -7.18
CA ILE A 859 4.09 33.40 -8.61
C ILE A 859 3.92 34.81 -9.17
N ARG A 860 4.79 35.19 -10.11
CA ARG A 860 4.72 36.47 -10.83
C ARG A 860 3.75 36.41 -12.00
N SER A 861 3.73 35.31 -12.72
CA SER A 861 2.81 35.07 -13.83
C SER A 861 2.54 33.57 -14.02
N ALA A 862 1.35 33.25 -14.49
CA ALA A 862 0.95 31.89 -14.84
C ALA A 862 0.10 31.90 -16.11
N VAL A 863 0.47 31.06 -17.09
CA VAL A 863 -0.21 31.00 -18.41
C VAL A 863 -0.33 29.54 -18.84
N CYS A 864 -1.53 29.12 -19.23
CA CYS A 864 -1.77 27.81 -19.82
C CYS A 864 -1.73 27.89 -21.35
N ASP A 865 -1.00 26.96 -21.98
CA ASP A 865 -0.81 26.83 -23.45
C ASP A 865 -0.41 28.13 -24.16
N GLY A 866 0.33 29.01 -23.46
CA GLY A 866 0.82 30.27 -23.93
C GLY A 866 -0.26 31.35 -24.19
N THR A 867 -1.54 31.04 -23.99
CA THR A 867 -2.67 31.90 -24.37
C THR A 867 -3.70 32.13 -23.27
N ILE A 868 -3.84 31.27 -22.31
CA ILE A 868 -4.85 31.37 -21.23
C ILE A 868 -4.16 31.84 -19.93
N PRO A 869 -4.28 33.16 -19.58
CA PRO A 869 -3.73 33.64 -18.31
C PRO A 869 -4.57 33.09 -17.14
N LEU A 870 -3.90 32.66 -16.06
CA LEU A 870 -4.54 32.21 -14.83
C LEU A 870 -4.77 33.42 -13.89
N GLU A 871 -5.83 33.36 -13.10
CA GLU A 871 -6.21 34.42 -12.16
C GLU A 871 -5.27 34.42 -10.94
N GLN A 872 -4.64 35.55 -10.66
CA GLN A 872 -3.84 35.75 -9.46
C GLN A 872 -4.71 36.20 -8.29
N LEU A 873 -4.63 35.47 -7.18
CA LEU A 873 -5.33 35.80 -5.96
C LEU A 873 -4.49 36.74 -5.08
N LYS A 874 -5.15 37.52 -4.22
CA LYS A 874 -4.47 38.42 -3.25
C LYS A 874 -3.55 37.70 -2.28
N THR A 875 -3.81 36.41 -2.05
CA THR A 875 -3.01 35.53 -1.20
C THR A 875 -1.69 35.06 -1.82
N GLY A 876 -1.43 35.42 -3.08
CA GLY A 876 -0.24 34.99 -3.84
C GLY A 876 -0.38 33.66 -4.55
N GLU A 877 -1.53 33.03 -4.47
CA GLU A 877 -1.92 31.83 -5.17
C GLU A 877 -2.45 32.16 -6.57
N VAL A 878 -2.45 31.16 -7.45
CA VAL A 878 -3.02 31.28 -8.80
C VAL A 878 -4.18 30.32 -8.94
N LEU A 879 -5.27 30.77 -9.56
CA LEU A 879 -6.50 30.03 -9.75
C LEU A 879 -6.72 29.71 -11.24
N PHE A 880 -6.94 28.45 -11.55
CA PHE A 880 -7.44 27.99 -12.84
C PHE A 880 -8.84 27.44 -12.66
N LYS A 881 -9.84 28.16 -13.18
CA LYS A 881 -11.25 27.84 -12.92
C LYS A 881 -11.68 26.54 -13.58
N LYS A 882 -12.54 25.79 -12.91
CA LYS A 882 -13.13 24.53 -13.40
C LYS A 882 -13.70 24.67 -14.81
N CYS A 883 -14.49 25.74 -15.08
CA CYS A 883 -15.08 25.98 -16.41
C CYS A 883 -14.03 26.17 -17.53
N GLN A 884 -12.86 26.74 -17.20
CA GLN A 884 -11.76 26.87 -18.16
C GLN A 884 -11.09 25.50 -18.38
N ILE A 885 -10.85 24.73 -17.30
CA ILE A 885 -10.29 23.38 -17.37
C ILE A 885 -11.20 22.47 -18.20
N GLU A 886 -12.50 22.50 -17.99
CA GLU A 886 -13.48 21.71 -18.74
C GLU A 886 -13.47 22.00 -20.24
N SER A 887 -13.13 23.24 -20.65
CA SER A 887 -13.05 23.65 -22.06
C SER A 887 -11.81 23.11 -22.78
N LEU A 888 -10.81 22.60 -22.06
CA LEU A 888 -9.57 22.08 -22.63
C LEU A 888 -9.76 20.72 -23.33
N SER A 889 -8.86 20.36 -24.24
CA SER A 889 -8.84 19.06 -24.92
C SER A 889 -8.58 17.91 -23.94
N LEU A 890 -9.22 16.76 -24.16
CA LEU A 890 -8.95 15.53 -23.37
C LEU A 890 -7.70 14.76 -23.84
N ASN A 891 -7.33 14.94 -25.11
CA ASN A 891 -6.32 14.11 -25.77
C ASN A 891 -4.93 14.74 -25.77
N GLU A 892 -4.82 15.98 -25.34
CA GLU A 892 -3.57 16.74 -25.33
C GLU A 892 -3.08 16.95 -23.90
N ARG A 893 -1.78 17.15 -23.74
CA ARG A 893 -1.18 17.59 -22.49
C ARG A 893 -1.10 19.10 -22.49
N HIS A 894 -1.75 19.75 -21.54
CA HIS A 894 -1.78 21.19 -21.37
C HIS A 894 -0.59 21.67 -20.55
N LYS A 895 0.12 22.66 -21.02
CA LYS A 895 1.31 23.19 -20.37
C LYS A 895 1.00 24.49 -19.62
N ILE A 896 1.26 24.50 -18.31
CA ILE A 896 1.15 25.71 -17.48
C ILE A 896 2.56 26.21 -17.17
N GLU A 897 2.89 27.38 -17.67
CA GLU A 897 4.17 28.07 -17.41
C GLU A 897 3.99 29.00 -16.22
N LEU A 898 4.81 28.82 -15.18
CA LEU A 898 4.79 29.58 -13.92
C LEU A 898 6.14 30.29 -13.75
N ILE A 899 6.13 31.61 -13.71
CA ILE A 899 7.33 32.41 -13.42
C ILE A 899 7.31 32.75 -11.94
N LEU A 900 8.36 32.35 -11.23
CA LEU A 900 8.54 32.59 -9.79
C LEU A 900 9.53 33.75 -9.56
N ASP A 901 9.25 34.56 -8.52
CA ASP A 901 10.16 35.62 -8.06
C ASP A 901 11.27 35.12 -7.16
#